data_11a8877efdb4087be630b2bbaa6fdf3f
#
_entry.id   11a8877efdb4087be630b2bbaa6fdf3f
#
_cell.length_a   1.000
_cell.length_b   1.000
_cell.length_c   1.000
_cell.angle_alpha   90.00
_cell.angle_beta   90.00
_cell.angle_gamma   90.00
#
_symmetry.space_group_name_H-M   'P 1'
#
loop_
_entity.id
_entity.type
_entity.pdbx_description
1 polymer ?
#
loop_
_entity_poly.entity_id
_entity_poly.type
_entity_poly.pdbx_seq_one_letter_code
_entity_poly.pdbx_strand_id
1 'polypeptide(L)'
;MRSLLLLSLLLLAPTASASALAQEKSAPKSFAQLTRGLQKLDGYFPLYYDAEQGKLLLEISRFDTEVLYQVSLPTGVGSNPLGLDRGQLGNGYVVRFERAGPKVLMVASNYRFRALTEDAAERRAVEESFARSVLWGFKVEASEGARVLVDATGFFLRDAHGVADRLRESNQGQYKLDESRSALYMPRTKAFPKNTEVEATLTFAGEGTPGALVRETVPAPQSVTVREHHSLVELPDNNYTPRRLDPRVGVFAVEFYDYASPFNEGLEKRWIVRHRLQKRDPSAAVSEPVKPIVYYVDGGTPEPIRSALVEGASWWADAFEAAGFRNAFQVKILPEGADPMDVRYNMINWVHRSTRGWAYGSSVTDPRTGEVIKGVVTLDSQRIRQDSLIGTGLVPVYGDARRGSGSTPECEFGASPDADYLAQLDPSADPARMSLARIRQLSAHETGHTLGLAHNFAASTYGRASVMDYPAPLVEIKDGRLDLSNAYAVGVGAYDKFAIRYAYTEFPRGADERAALDKLVDEGVRAGMLFISDDDARPAGAAHPLANLWDNGPDPVASLRHEMNVRRIALAQFGLGNVPRGTPLSMLESKFLPLYLHHRYQLQAAVKSVGGLYYTYAVKTDGGTSPADVQQIVPAARQREALAAVLDTLKVEELAVPPRVLALLPPRAFGYEGGTQELFAKRTSPAFDPITAATVSADLAVSALLEPNRAARLMQFHALDTSYPDFSEVLAELVTRTWRTPAPPSAPYHAAVQRAVQTLVVTRLMDLAADADASAQVRAVATAHLRALLEDTAPTSRDEATEMHRRATREEIERFLARPAEPRKRTPPPPAPPGDPIGAGRQTP
;
A
#
# COMPACT_ATOMS: atom_id res chain seq x y z
N MET A 1 -22.24 68.46 33.50
CA MET A 1 -23.21 69.31 34.35
C MET A 1 -23.90 68.32 35.29
N ARG A 2 -23.75 68.71 36.61
CA ARG A 2 -24.61 68.37 37.76
C ARG A 2 -24.82 66.90 38.10
N SER A 3 -24.78 66.37 39.28
CA SER A 3 -24.35 66.83 40.61
C SER A 3 -24.56 65.63 41.52
N LEU A 4 -23.63 65.44 42.43
CA LEU A 4 -23.68 64.85 43.77
C LEU A 4 -25.06 64.61 44.37
N LEU A 5 -25.18 63.47 45.10
CA LEU A 5 -25.62 63.48 46.49
C LEU A 5 -25.19 62.20 47.23
N LEU A 6 -24.42 62.41 48.27
CA LEU A 6 -24.11 61.42 49.33
C LEU A 6 -25.36 61.16 50.16
N LEU A 7 -25.56 59.93 50.62
CA LEU A 7 -26.26 59.66 51.87
C LEU A 7 -25.65 58.49 52.62
N SER A 8 -25.03 58.77 53.72
CA SER A 8 -24.48 57.84 54.69
C SER A 8 -25.61 57.23 55.53
N LEU A 9 -25.65 55.89 55.61
CA LEU A 9 -26.41 55.24 56.72
C LEU A 9 -25.51 54.11 57.28
N LEU A 10 -25.09 54.34 58.51
CA LEU A 10 -24.56 53.35 59.44
C LEU A 10 -25.70 52.44 59.89
N LEU A 11 -25.53 51.12 59.79
CA LEU A 11 -26.26 50.13 60.59
C LEU A 11 -25.44 48.89 60.82
N LEU A 12 -25.19 48.62 62.04
CA LEU A 12 -24.75 47.46 62.81
C LEU A 12 -24.68 46.14 62.04
N ALA A 13 -23.49 45.50 62.08
CA ALA A 13 -23.25 44.10 61.76
C ALA A 13 -23.59 43.17 62.91
N PRO A 14 -24.23 42.01 62.64
CA PRO A 14 -24.11 40.86 63.52
C PRO A 14 -22.90 40.04 63.10
N THR A 15 -22.01 39.77 63.99
CA THR A 15 -20.92 38.82 63.88
C THR A 15 -21.48 37.39 63.72
N ALA A 16 -21.59 36.96 62.50
CA ALA A 16 -21.75 35.50 62.23
C ALA A 16 -20.38 34.90 62.17
N SER A 17 -20.06 34.10 63.16
CA SER A 17 -18.90 33.18 63.14
C SER A 17 -19.03 32.19 61.97
N ALA A 18 -18.38 32.47 60.87
CA ALA A 18 -18.18 31.51 59.82
C ALA A 18 -17.23 30.41 60.32
N SER A 19 -17.80 29.32 60.80
CA SER A 19 -17.03 28.03 60.94
C SER A 19 -16.55 27.65 59.56
N ALA A 20 -15.31 27.96 59.22
CA ALA A 20 -14.62 27.36 58.10
C ALA A 20 -14.56 25.87 58.37
N LEU A 21 -15.46 25.12 57.74
CA LEU A 21 -15.27 23.66 57.55
C LEU A 21 -13.97 23.50 56.79
N ALA A 22 -12.89 23.35 57.53
CA ALA A 22 -11.64 22.80 56.98
C ALA A 22 -12.00 21.40 56.43
N GLN A 23 -12.09 21.31 55.09
CA GLN A 23 -12.15 20.05 54.41
C GLN A 23 -10.86 19.31 54.79
N GLU A 24 -10.94 18.39 55.74
CA GLU A 24 -9.82 17.47 56.06
C GLU A 24 -9.39 16.84 54.75
N LYS A 25 -8.24 17.22 54.25
CA LYS A 25 -7.53 16.50 53.23
C LYS A 25 -7.26 15.10 53.83
N SER A 26 -8.08 14.12 53.49
CA SER A 26 -7.84 12.74 53.85
C SER A 26 -6.39 12.41 53.49
N ALA A 27 -5.67 11.78 54.41
CA ALA A 27 -4.29 11.36 54.17
C ALA A 27 -4.23 10.55 52.85
N PRO A 28 -3.23 10.78 52.01
CA PRO A 28 -3.11 10.03 50.73
C PRO A 28 -3.13 8.53 51.05
N LYS A 29 -4.01 7.78 50.37
CA LYS A 29 -4.10 6.33 50.52
C LYS A 29 -2.76 5.70 50.19
N SER A 30 -2.36 4.66 50.96
CA SER A 30 -1.15 3.92 50.68
C SER A 30 -1.31 3.08 49.41
N PHE A 31 -0.19 2.67 48.81
CA PHE A 31 -0.16 1.77 47.66
C PHE A 31 -1.02 0.50 47.90
N ALA A 32 -0.80 -0.16 49.05
CA ALA A 32 -1.55 -1.34 49.45
C ALA A 32 -3.07 -1.08 49.64
N GLN A 33 -3.46 0.11 50.12
CA GLN A 33 -4.85 0.47 50.23
C GLN A 33 -5.54 0.69 48.89
N LEU A 34 -4.84 1.25 47.91
CA LEU A 34 -5.39 1.51 46.57
C LEU A 34 -5.49 0.25 45.73
N THR A 35 -4.62 -0.75 45.95
CA THR A 35 -4.61 -1.99 45.16
C THR A 35 -5.37 -3.14 45.81
N ARG A 36 -5.87 -2.94 47.05
CA ARG A 36 -6.60 -3.98 47.79
C ARG A 36 -7.89 -4.36 47.06
N GLY A 37 -8.03 -5.67 46.75
CA GLY A 37 -9.23 -6.24 46.08
C GLY A 37 -9.29 -5.99 44.56
N LEU A 38 -8.32 -5.28 43.98
CA LEU A 38 -8.25 -5.09 42.55
C LEU A 38 -7.69 -6.34 41.84
N GLN A 39 -8.11 -6.56 40.59
CA GLN A 39 -7.52 -7.60 39.77
C GLN A 39 -6.12 -7.17 39.30
N LYS A 40 -5.08 -7.87 39.79
CA LYS A 40 -3.70 -7.62 39.37
C LYS A 40 -3.36 -8.42 38.11
N LEU A 41 -2.72 -7.77 37.14
CA LEU A 41 -2.07 -8.37 35.96
C LEU A 41 -0.56 -8.14 36.08
N ASP A 42 0.21 -9.19 36.39
CA ASP A 42 1.67 -9.11 36.52
C ASP A 42 2.38 -9.24 35.18
N GLY A 43 3.37 -8.40 34.92
CA GLY A 43 4.15 -8.41 33.70
C GLY A 43 5.18 -7.28 33.64
N TYR A 44 5.52 -6.83 32.42
CA TYR A 44 6.55 -5.81 32.19
C TYR A 44 6.26 -4.49 32.93
N PHE A 45 5.00 -4.03 32.83
CA PHE A 45 4.39 -3.02 33.70
C PHE A 45 3.16 -3.64 34.35
N PRO A 46 3.11 -3.82 35.66
CA PRO A 46 1.94 -4.36 36.34
C PRO A 46 0.73 -3.43 36.24
N LEU A 47 -0.45 -4.02 36.07
CA LEU A 47 -1.74 -3.33 35.99
C LEU A 47 -2.64 -3.78 37.15
N TYR A 48 -3.48 -2.87 37.62
CA TYR A 48 -4.51 -3.16 38.63
C TYR A 48 -5.86 -2.64 38.12
N TYR A 49 -6.80 -3.53 37.91
CA TYR A 49 -8.13 -3.20 37.39
C TYR A 49 -9.16 -3.14 38.50
N ASP A 50 -9.82 -2.00 38.62
CA ASP A 50 -10.99 -1.78 39.46
C ASP A 50 -12.26 -2.00 38.62
N ALA A 51 -12.90 -3.15 38.78
CA ALA A 51 -14.09 -3.50 38.00
C ALA A 51 -15.34 -2.69 38.41
N GLU A 52 -15.40 -2.18 39.65
CA GLU A 52 -16.55 -1.40 40.13
C GLU A 52 -16.52 0.02 39.55
N GLN A 53 -15.32 0.62 39.40
CA GLN A 53 -15.14 1.96 38.87
C GLN A 53 -14.76 1.99 37.40
N GLY A 54 -14.46 0.85 36.78
CA GLY A 54 -13.95 0.75 35.40
C GLY A 54 -12.59 1.42 35.22
N LYS A 55 -11.75 1.44 36.26
CA LYS A 55 -10.45 2.09 36.26
C LYS A 55 -9.29 1.13 36.09
N LEU A 56 -8.24 1.59 35.44
CA LEU A 56 -6.99 0.86 35.28
C LEU A 56 -5.85 1.66 35.87
N LEU A 57 -5.26 1.12 36.95
CA LEU A 57 -4.07 1.71 37.54
C LEU A 57 -2.84 1.05 36.94
N LEU A 58 -1.84 1.85 36.62
CA LEU A 58 -0.54 1.41 36.08
C LEU A 58 0.54 1.59 37.14
N GLU A 59 1.28 0.52 37.43
CA GLU A 59 2.47 0.57 38.29
C GLU A 59 3.69 0.92 37.43
N ILE A 60 4.34 2.04 37.77
CA ILE A 60 5.57 2.49 37.12
C ILE A 60 6.73 2.37 38.14
N SER A 61 7.70 1.49 37.82
CA SER A 61 8.90 1.29 38.62
C SER A 61 10.19 1.50 37.82
N ARG A 62 10.04 1.73 36.51
CA ARG A 62 11.14 1.90 35.54
C ARG A 62 11.18 3.37 35.09
N PHE A 63 11.80 4.21 35.91
CA PHE A 63 12.05 5.61 35.58
C PHE A 63 13.32 5.75 34.76
N ASP A 64 13.36 6.73 33.86
CA ASP A 64 14.50 7.05 32.99
C ASP A 64 14.97 5.85 32.11
N THR A 65 14.15 4.80 32.06
CA THR A 65 14.37 3.64 31.21
C THR A 65 13.57 3.79 29.94
N GLU A 66 14.19 3.50 28.81
CA GLU A 66 13.51 3.55 27.53
C GLU A 66 12.58 2.36 27.32
N VAL A 67 11.40 2.67 26.83
CA VAL A 67 10.32 1.71 26.54
C VAL A 67 9.74 2.04 25.17
N LEU A 68 9.48 1.06 24.33
CA LEU A 68 8.75 1.28 23.10
C LEU A 68 7.25 1.32 23.43
N TYR A 69 6.60 2.44 23.10
CA TYR A 69 5.15 2.57 23.11
C TYR A 69 4.63 2.47 21.68
N GLN A 70 3.81 1.45 21.39
CA GLN A 70 3.23 1.21 20.08
C GLN A 70 1.72 1.20 20.17
N VAL A 71 1.06 1.86 19.20
CA VAL A 71 -0.41 1.82 19.04
C VAL A 71 -0.76 0.92 17.86
N SER A 72 -1.89 0.21 17.93
CA SER A 72 -2.41 -0.61 16.83
C SER A 72 -3.93 -0.71 16.87
N LEU A 73 -4.53 -1.26 15.81
CA LEU A 73 -5.97 -1.38 15.65
C LEU A 73 -6.39 -2.87 15.56
N PRO A 74 -6.67 -3.56 16.68
CA PRO A 74 -7.04 -4.99 16.68
C PRO A 74 -8.41 -5.27 16.08
N THR A 75 -9.32 -4.27 16.05
CA THR A 75 -10.56 -4.31 15.26
C THR A 75 -10.69 -3.02 14.48
N GLY A 76 -11.02 -3.12 13.22
CA GLY A 76 -11.14 -1.98 12.32
C GLY A 76 -12.56 -1.79 11.81
N VAL A 77 -12.70 -0.87 10.87
CA VAL A 77 -13.96 -0.53 10.19
C VAL A 77 -14.26 -1.50 9.03
N GLY A 78 -13.37 -2.44 8.73
CA GLY A 78 -13.56 -3.43 7.67
C GLY A 78 -13.37 -2.89 6.25
N SER A 79 -12.68 -1.75 6.10
CA SER A 79 -12.39 -1.14 4.81
C SER A 79 -10.94 -0.67 4.74
N ASN A 80 -10.17 -1.25 3.82
CA ASN A 80 -8.76 -0.91 3.62
C ASN A 80 -8.54 0.53 3.12
N PRO A 81 -9.37 1.08 2.19
CA PRO A 81 -9.22 2.46 1.74
C PRO A 81 -9.33 3.52 2.85
N LEU A 82 -9.98 3.18 3.98
CA LEU A 82 -10.01 4.07 5.14
C LEU A 82 -8.69 4.09 5.92
N GLY A 83 -7.82 3.09 5.74
CA GLY A 83 -6.65 2.90 6.58
C GLY A 83 -7.04 2.59 8.04
N LEU A 84 -8.18 1.97 8.27
CA LEU A 84 -8.73 1.61 9.57
C LEU A 84 -9.19 0.14 9.56
N ASP A 85 -8.33 -0.76 9.12
CA ASP A 85 -8.62 -2.18 9.09
C ASP A 85 -7.91 -2.95 10.22
N ARG A 86 -8.39 -4.17 10.47
CA ARG A 86 -7.85 -5.03 11.52
C ARG A 86 -6.35 -5.31 11.31
N GLY A 87 -5.55 -5.14 12.36
CA GLY A 87 -4.13 -5.46 12.38
C GLY A 87 -3.23 -4.29 12.00
N GLN A 88 -3.78 -3.11 11.70
CA GLN A 88 -2.98 -1.94 11.33
C GLN A 88 -2.15 -1.42 12.51
N LEU A 89 -0.86 -1.20 12.28
CA LEU A 89 0.01 -0.50 13.22
C LEU A 89 -0.20 1.02 13.08
N GLY A 90 -0.27 1.70 14.23
CA GLY A 90 -0.23 3.14 14.32
C GLY A 90 1.18 3.63 14.67
N ASN A 91 1.25 4.84 15.23
CA ASN A 91 2.52 5.44 15.62
C ASN A 91 3.23 4.66 16.75
N GLY A 92 4.55 4.55 16.63
CA GLY A 92 5.44 4.01 17.66
C GLY A 92 6.41 5.09 18.18
N TYR A 93 6.67 5.09 19.48
CA TYR A 93 7.55 6.05 20.13
C TYR A 93 8.46 5.35 21.15
N VAL A 94 9.73 5.72 21.19
CA VAL A 94 10.57 5.43 22.35
C VAL A 94 10.29 6.46 23.43
N VAL A 95 9.80 6.00 24.56
CA VAL A 95 9.35 6.86 25.66
C VAL A 95 10.15 6.57 26.95
N ARG A 96 10.21 7.58 27.82
CA ARG A 96 10.70 7.45 29.21
C ARG A 96 9.62 7.97 30.15
N PHE A 97 9.57 7.39 31.35
CA PHE A 97 8.74 7.91 32.44
C PHE A 97 9.60 8.79 33.34
N GLU A 98 9.28 10.08 33.39
CA GLU A 98 10.01 11.06 34.19
C GLU A 98 9.14 11.55 35.36
N ARG A 99 9.69 11.52 36.59
CA ARG A 99 8.99 12.05 37.76
C ARG A 99 9.05 13.58 37.78
N ALA A 100 7.87 14.23 37.83
CA ALA A 100 7.74 15.68 37.91
C ALA A 100 6.81 16.05 39.07
N GLY A 101 7.33 16.04 40.30
CA GLY A 101 6.54 16.32 41.53
C GLY A 101 5.37 15.32 41.66
N PRO A 102 4.10 15.82 41.64
CA PRO A 102 2.90 15.00 41.79
C PRO A 102 2.49 14.27 40.47
N LYS A 103 3.29 14.37 39.41
CA LYS A 103 3.03 13.76 38.12
C LYS A 103 4.15 12.82 37.68
N VAL A 104 3.80 11.90 36.82
CA VAL A 104 4.74 11.17 35.96
C VAL A 104 4.46 11.57 34.52
N LEU A 105 5.47 12.05 33.83
CA LEU A 105 5.40 12.41 32.42
C LEU A 105 5.87 11.25 31.56
N MET A 106 5.11 10.92 30.51
CA MET A 106 5.50 10.00 29.45
C MET A 106 6.11 10.82 28.32
N VAL A 107 7.42 10.80 28.20
CA VAL A 107 8.19 11.67 27.30
C VAL A 107 8.74 10.87 26.15
N ALA A 108 8.39 11.21 24.93
CA ALA A 108 8.95 10.63 23.70
C ALA A 108 10.26 11.36 23.35
N SER A 109 11.33 10.56 23.21
CA SER A 109 12.64 11.02 22.78
C SER A 109 12.67 11.26 21.27
N ASN A 110 13.42 12.30 20.83
CA ASN A 110 13.57 12.60 19.40
C ASN A 110 14.79 11.87 18.81
N TYR A 111 14.56 10.66 18.32
CA TYR A 111 15.63 9.83 17.73
C TYR A 111 15.98 10.20 16.29
N ARG A 112 15.31 11.18 15.71
CA ARG A 112 15.64 11.69 14.37
C ARG A 112 16.92 12.53 14.37
N PHE A 113 17.25 13.16 15.52
CA PHE A 113 18.41 14.02 15.69
C PHE A 113 19.26 13.49 16.85
N ARG A 114 20.50 13.11 16.57
CA ARG A 114 21.41 12.41 17.51
C ARG A 114 22.80 12.97 17.43
N ALA A 115 23.63 12.62 18.41
CA ALA A 115 25.08 12.68 18.33
C ALA A 115 25.64 11.30 18.72
N LEU A 116 26.22 10.57 17.76
CA LEU A 116 26.84 9.27 17.97
C LEU A 116 28.28 9.45 18.50
N THR A 117 28.39 9.95 19.73
CA THR A 117 29.63 10.30 20.40
C THR A 117 29.61 9.80 21.85
N GLU A 118 30.77 9.56 22.42
CA GLU A 118 30.90 9.29 23.85
C GLU A 118 30.85 10.59 24.71
N ASP A 119 30.97 11.77 24.09
CA ASP A 119 30.89 13.04 24.78
C ASP A 119 29.44 13.33 25.21
N ALA A 120 29.18 13.29 26.51
CA ALA A 120 27.87 13.55 27.10
C ALA A 120 27.42 15.01 26.94
N ALA A 121 28.35 15.97 26.83
CA ALA A 121 28.01 17.39 26.64
C ALA A 121 27.51 17.62 25.22
N GLU A 122 28.14 16.99 24.22
CA GLU A 122 27.72 17.04 22.81
C GLU A 122 26.35 16.37 22.61
N ARG A 123 26.12 15.17 23.17
CA ARG A 123 24.81 14.51 23.14
C ARG A 123 23.73 15.40 23.72
N ARG A 124 23.99 16.01 24.91
CA ARG A 124 23.02 16.91 25.56
C ARG A 124 22.74 18.15 24.73
N ALA A 125 23.75 18.75 24.10
CA ALA A 125 23.59 19.91 23.23
C ALA A 125 22.64 19.61 22.06
N VAL A 126 22.70 18.41 21.45
CA VAL A 126 21.77 17.99 20.40
C VAL A 126 20.38 17.73 20.98
N GLU A 127 20.26 17.00 22.11
CA GLU A 127 18.97 16.75 22.77
C GLU A 127 18.24 18.05 23.17
N GLU A 128 18.97 19.08 23.63
CA GLU A 128 18.41 20.39 23.99
C GLU A 128 18.07 21.25 22.77
N SER A 129 18.67 20.98 21.61
CA SER A 129 18.42 21.70 20.35
C SER A 129 17.13 21.25 19.64
N PHE A 130 16.65 20.04 19.92
CA PHE A 130 15.49 19.46 19.25
C PHE A 130 14.41 19.05 20.25
N ALA A 131 13.17 19.48 20.02
CA ALA A 131 12.09 19.27 20.97
C ALA A 131 11.79 17.79 21.22
N ARG A 132 11.54 17.46 22.49
CA ARG A 132 10.90 16.22 22.93
C ARG A 132 9.40 16.41 22.97
N SER A 133 8.62 15.31 23.00
CA SER A 133 7.17 15.36 23.13
C SER A 133 6.71 14.70 24.42
N VAL A 134 5.97 15.43 25.25
CA VAL A 134 5.25 14.83 26.38
C VAL A 134 3.92 14.29 25.86
N LEU A 135 3.83 12.96 25.75
CA LEU A 135 2.62 12.29 25.22
C LEU A 135 1.48 12.25 26.24
N TRP A 136 1.83 12.22 27.54
CA TRP A 136 0.86 12.20 28.63
C TRP A 136 1.47 12.63 29.95
N GLY A 137 0.62 13.14 30.86
CA GLY A 137 0.97 13.46 32.24
C GLY A 137 0.06 12.73 33.22
N PHE A 138 0.55 11.64 33.80
CA PHE A 138 -0.17 10.86 34.79
C PHE A 138 -0.13 11.54 36.16
N LYS A 139 -1.27 11.58 36.85
CA LYS A 139 -1.34 11.98 38.27
C LYS A 139 -0.91 10.80 39.13
N VAL A 140 -0.03 11.04 40.08
CA VAL A 140 0.39 10.05 41.05
C VAL A 140 -0.69 9.87 42.10
N GLU A 141 -1.17 8.62 42.25
CA GLU A 141 -2.16 8.23 43.25
C GLU A 141 -1.49 7.72 44.54
N ALA A 142 -0.39 6.96 44.41
CA ALA A 142 0.42 6.50 45.53
C ALA A 142 1.89 6.27 45.11
N SER A 143 2.78 6.23 46.08
CA SER A 143 4.20 5.86 45.89
C SER A 143 4.67 4.97 47.03
N GLU A 144 5.49 3.96 46.69
CA GLU A 144 6.13 3.07 47.65
C GLU A 144 7.53 2.72 47.16
N GLY A 145 8.55 3.29 47.80
CA GLY A 145 9.94 3.21 47.35
C GLY A 145 10.08 3.80 45.92
N ALA A 146 10.64 3.02 45.02
CA ALA A 146 10.78 3.38 43.60
C ALA A 146 9.49 3.15 42.77
N ARG A 147 8.45 2.52 43.33
CA ARG A 147 7.21 2.20 42.60
C ARG A 147 6.20 3.35 42.75
N VAL A 148 5.58 3.71 41.66
CA VAL A 148 4.54 4.72 41.61
C VAL A 148 3.29 4.14 40.95
N LEU A 149 2.14 4.36 41.58
CA LEU A 149 0.84 3.98 41.05
C LEU A 149 0.17 5.22 40.47
N VAL A 150 -0.31 5.09 39.22
CA VAL A 150 -0.98 6.18 38.51
C VAL A 150 -2.34 5.69 37.96
N ASP A 151 -3.33 6.56 37.87
CA ASP A 151 -4.57 6.30 37.12
C ASP A 151 -4.27 6.50 35.62
N ALA A 152 -4.24 5.40 34.86
CA ALA A 152 -3.95 5.40 33.44
C ALA A 152 -5.22 5.27 32.57
N THR A 153 -6.41 5.26 33.16
CA THR A 153 -7.68 5.06 32.47
C THR A 153 -7.86 6.03 31.30
N GLY A 154 -7.73 7.34 31.57
CA GLY A 154 -7.88 8.36 30.52
C GLY A 154 -6.80 8.29 29.43
N PHE A 155 -5.61 7.78 29.75
CA PHE A 155 -4.55 7.57 28.76
C PHE A 155 -4.93 6.51 27.75
N PHE A 156 -5.53 5.41 28.19
CA PHE A 156 -5.93 4.30 27.34
C PHE A 156 -7.29 4.52 26.66
N LEU A 157 -8.13 5.44 27.16
CA LEU A 157 -9.42 5.76 26.55
C LEU A 157 -9.37 6.94 25.57
N ARG A 158 -8.21 7.36 25.11
CA ARG A 158 -8.04 8.40 24.09
C ARG A 158 -7.94 7.82 22.68
N ASP A 159 -8.29 8.61 21.66
CA ASP A 159 -8.00 8.29 20.25
C ASP A 159 -6.50 8.42 19.98
N ALA A 160 -5.75 7.37 20.27
CA ALA A 160 -4.31 7.33 20.10
C ALA A 160 -3.88 6.91 18.68
N HIS A 161 -4.77 6.22 17.96
CA HIS A 161 -4.54 5.80 16.58
C HIS A 161 -4.89 6.90 15.57
N GLY A 162 -5.71 7.87 15.97
CA GLY A 162 -6.15 8.96 15.09
C GLY A 162 -7.33 8.57 14.20
N VAL A 163 -8.25 7.77 14.72
CA VAL A 163 -9.43 7.28 13.99
C VAL A 163 -10.31 8.42 13.50
N ALA A 164 -10.58 9.42 14.36
CA ALA A 164 -11.40 10.58 13.98
C ALA A 164 -10.77 11.39 12.84
N ASP A 165 -9.45 11.61 12.90
CA ASP A 165 -8.72 12.31 11.85
C ASP A 165 -8.70 11.52 10.54
N ARG A 166 -8.50 10.19 10.59
CA ARG A 166 -8.50 9.34 9.41
C ARG A 166 -9.86 9.33 8.71
N LEU A 167 -10.97 9.26 9.47
CA LEU A 167 -12.32 9.35 8.91
C LEU A 167 -12.56 10.69 8.21
N ARG A 168 -12.08 11.81 8.80
CA ARG A 168 -12.16 13.15 8.20
C ARG A 168 -11.35 13.23 6.91
N GLU A 169 -10.08 12.82 6.92
CA GLU A 169 -9.15 12.88 5.78
C GLU A 169 -9.64 12.03 4.60
N SER A 170 -10.28 10.89 4.88
CA SER A 170 -10.87 10.03 3.87
C SER A 170 -12.28 10.44 3.43
N ASN A 171 -12.74 11.64 3.82
CA ASN A 171 -14.07 12.19 3.50
C ASN A 171 -15.23 11.29 3.95
N GLN A 172 -15.09 10.63 5.11
CA GLN A 172 -16.16 9.80 5.68
C GLN A 172 -17.05 10.54 6.70
N GLY A 173 -16.76 11.79 7.00
CA GLY A 173 -17.52 12.64 7.92
C GLY A 173 -16.67 13.16 9.07
N GLN A 174 -17.29 13.96 9.93
CA GLN A 174 -16.69 14.48 11.17
C GLN A 174 -17.13 13.60 12.33
N TYR A 175 -16.16 13.09 13.08
CA TYR A 175 -16.39 12.21 14.22
C TYR A 175 -15.63 12.71 15.44
N LYS A 176 -16.19 12.49 16.62
CA LYS A 176 -15.57 12.80 17.91
C LYS A 176 -15.67 11.61 18.85
N LEU A 177 -14.64 11.38 19.64
CA LEU A 177 -14.66 10.36 20.68
C LEU A 177 -15.80 10.64 21.66
N ASP A 178 -16.61 9.62 21.96
CA ASP A 178 -17.68 9.65 22.92
C ASP A 178 -17.28 8.82 24.15
N GLU A 179 -16.85 9.50 25.19
CA GLU A 179 -16.38 8.87 26.43
C GLU A 179 -17.49 8.03 27.11
N SER A 180 -18.75 8.44 26.99
CA SER A 180 -19.88 7.73 27.63
C SER A 180 -20.14 6.34 27.03
N ARG A 181 -19.68 6.10 25.81
CA ARG A 181 -19.78 4.84 25.06
C ARG A 181 -18.42 4.16 24.80
N SER A 182 -17.41 4.58 25.57
CA SER A 182 -16.05 4.03 25.47
C SER A 182 -15.64 3.38 26.79
N ALA A 183 -14.92 2.28 26.74
CA ALA A 183 -14.52 1.53 27.94
C ALA A 183 -13.26 0.67 27.68
N LEU A 184 -12.54 0.33 28.76
CA LEU A 184 -11.45 -0.63 28.71
C LEU A 184 -11.98 -2.02 28.29
N TYR A 185 -11.22 -2.71 27.43
CA TYR A 185 -11.55 -4.05 26.97
C TYR A 185 -10.68 -5.11 27.68
N MET A 186 -11.09 -5.51 28.88
CA MET A 186 -10.32 -6.40 29.76
C MET A 186 -10.02 -7.79 29.20
N PRO A 187 -10.88 -8.43 28.35
CA PRO A 187 -10.55 -9.75 27.78
C PRO A 187 -9.25 -9.80 26.98
N ARG A 188 -8.80 -8.66 26.45
CA ARG A 188 -7.54 -8.52 25.69
C ARG A 188 -6.52 -7.63 26.38
N THR A 189 -6.79 -7.10 27.56
CA THR A 189 -5.83 -6.41 28.39
C THR A 189 -5.00 -7.44 29.15
N LYS A 190 -3.70 -7.50 28.91
CA LYS A 190 -2.78 -8.52 29.43
C LYS A 190 -1.41 -7.95 29.72
N ALA A 191 -0.68 -8.60 30.59
CA ALA A 191 0.72 -8.30 30.86
C ALA A 191 1.57 -9.55 30.63
N PHE A 192 2.65 -9.40 29.85
CA PHE A 192 3.61 -10.43 29.52
C PHE A 192 4.99 -10.05 30.08
N PRO A 193 5.98 -10.96 30.14
CA PRO A 193 7.30 -10.66 30.69
C PRO A 193 8.03 -9.50 30.00
N LYS A 194 7.77 -9.26 28.70
CA LYS A 194 8.46 -8.25 27.86
C LYS A 194 7.54 -7.18 27.29
N ASN A 195 6.26 -7.25 27.54
CA ASN A 195 5.27 -6.27 27.09
C ASN A 195 4.03 -6.23 27.97
N THR A 196 3.40 -5.07 28.02
CA THR A 196 2.10 -4.87 28.66
C THR A 196 1.15 -4.29 27.62
N GLU A 197 0.01 -4.94 27.48
CA GLU A 197 -0.97 -4.72 26.41
C GLU A 197 -2.31 -4.27 27.00
N VAL A 198 -2.79 -3.12 26.58
CA VAL A 198 -4.10 -2.60 27.02
C VAL A 198 -4.96 -2.33 25.79
N GLU A 199 -6.19 -2.85 25.82
CA GLU A 199 -7.15 -2.66 24.74
C GLU A 199 -8.35 -1.86 25.24
N ALA A 200 -8.79 -0.89 24.44
CA ALA A 200 -9.95 -0.05 24.73
C ALA A 200 -10.95 -0.13 23.57
N THR A 201 -12.24 -0.26 23.92
CA THR A 201 -13.35 -0.07 23.00
C THR A 201 -13.66 1.42 22.95
N LEU A 202 -13.46 2.05 21.80
CA LEU A 202 -13.69 3.48 21.59
C LEU A 202 -14.82 3.67 20.58
N THR A 203 -15.77 4.52 20.93
CA THR A 203 -16.90 4.89 20.08
C THR A 203 -16.78 6.35 19.64
N PHE A 204 -16.94 6.57 18.35
CA PHE A 204 -16.86 7.88 17.74
C PHE A 204 -18.25 8.29 17.24
N ALA A 205 -18.77 9.41 17.79
CA ALA A 205 -20.03 9.99 17.38
C ALA A 205 -19.86 10.87 16.15
N GLY A 206 -20.61 10.58 15.09
CA GLY A 206 -20.56 11.31 13.83
C GLY A 206 -21.52 12.49 13.77
N GLU A 207 -21.08 13.60 13.16
CA GLU A 207 -21.87 14.77 12.84
C GLU A 207 -22.10 14.84 11.31
N GLY A 208 -23.31 15.14 10.86
CA GLY A 208 -23.65 15.29 9.43
C GLY A 208 -23.87 13.95 8.70
N THR A 209 -23.62 13.91 7.40
CA THR A 209 -23.84 12.74 6.55
C THR A 209 -22.56 11.86 6.48
N PRO A 210 -22.62 10.61 6.93
CA PRO A 210 -21.49 9.68 6.81
C PRO A 210 -21.11 9.40 5.35
N GLY A 211 -19.83 9.16 5.09
CA GLY A 211 -19.34 8.74 3.78
C GLY A 211 -19.77 7.32 3.39
N ALA A 212 -19.59 6.95 2.13
CA ALA A 212 -20.07 5.70 1.56
C ALA A 212 -19.46 4.47 2.27
N LEU A 213 -18.15 4.48 2.50
CA LEU A 213 -17.45 3.34 3.10
C LEU A 213 -17.92 3.04 4.52
N VAL A 214 -18.17 4.10 5.33
CA VAL A 214 -18.73 3.91 6.68
C VAL A 214 -20.17 3.40 6.61
N ARG A 215 -21.00 3.94 5.69
CA ARG A 215 -22.39 3.46 5.52
C ARG A 215 -22.46 1.98 5.11
N GLU A 216 -21.49 1.50 4.38
CA GLU A 216 -21.45 0.11 3.91
C GLU A 216 -20.95 -0.88 4.97
N THR A 217 -20.12 -0.42 5.91
CA THR A 217 -19.41 -1.30 6.85
C THR A 217 -19.91 -1.21 8.29
N VAL A 218 -20.56 -0.11 8.67
CA VAL A 218 -20.96 0.15 10.05
C VAL A 218 -22.48 0.07 10.19
N PRO A 219 -23.03 -0.77 11.11
CA PRO A 219 -24.47 -0.92 11.28
C PRO A 219 -25.23 0.37 11.60
N ALA A 220 -24.60 1.27 12.35
CA ALA A 220 -25.12 2.60 12.69
C ALA A 220 -24.04 3.65 12.31
N PRO A 221 -24.05 4.18 11.07
CA PRO A 221 -22.96 5.02 10.54
C PRO A 221 -22.65 6.28 11.35
N GLN A 222 -23.57 6.73 12.21
CA GLN A 222 -23.35 7.84 13.15
C GLN A 222 -22.59 7.43 14.42
N SER A 223 -22.24 6.14 14.55
CA SER A 223 -21.62 5.57 15.74
C SER A 223 -20.60 4.52 15.34
N VAL A 224 -19.41 4.96 14.99
CA VAL A 224 -18.29 4.08 14.62
C VAL A 224 -17.61 3.59 15.89
N THR A 225 -17.54 2.28 16.09
CA THR A 225 -16.87 1.69 17.25
C THR A 225 -15.74 0.80 16.78
N VAL A 226 -14.54 1.03 17.30
CA VAL A 226 -13.35 0.22 17.07
C VAL A 226 -12.68 -0.13 18.40
N ARG A 227 -11.72 -1.03 18.38
CA ARG A 227 -10.82 -1.21 19.52
C ARG A 227 -9.46 -0.69 19.17
N GLU A 228 -8.90 0.13 20.05
CA GLU A 228 -7.52 0.56 19.99
C GLU A 228 -6.68 -0.22 20.99
N HIS A 229 -5.45 -0.48 20.63
CA HIS A 229 -4.52 -1.28 21.38
C HIS A 229 -3.25 -0.50 21.67
N HIS A 230 -2.82 -0.54 22.92
CA HIS A 230 -1.63 0.14 23.42
C HIS A 230 -0.65 -0.89 23.94
N SER A 231 0.56 -0.88 23.41
CA SER A 231 1.65 -1.78 23.79
C SER A 231 2.78 -1.00 24.44
N LEU A 232 3.17 -1.38 25.64
CA LEU A 232 4.42 -0.96 26.29
C LEU A 232 5.39 -2.12 26.19
N VAL A 233 6.44 -1.99 25.39
CA VAL A 233 7.33 -3.09 24.99
C VAL A 233 8.75 -2.83 25.49
N GLU A 234 9.37 -3.86 26.09
CA GLU A 234 10.79 -3.84 26.44
C GLU A 234 11.63 -3.70 25.16
N LEU A 235 12.47 -2.67 25.13
CA LEU A 235 13.43 -2.49 24.05
C LEU A 235 14.55 -3.56 24.13
N PRO A 236 15.10 -3.97 22.97
CA PRO A 236 16.24 -4.87 22.94
C PRO A 236 17.46 -4.33 23.70
N ASP A 237 18.35 -5.23 24.08
CA ASP A 237 19.65 -4.86 24.66
C ASP A 237 20.56 -4.15 23.65
N ASN A 238 21.66 -3.56 24.12
CA ASN A 238 22.58 -2.78 23.30
C ASN A 238 23.64 -3.65 22.56
N ASN A 239 23.44 -4.97 22.46
CA ASN A 239 24.38 -5.89 21.81
C ASN A 239 24.12 -6.06 20.30
N TYR A 240 23.14 -5.34 19.75
CA TYR A 240 22.86 -5.33 18.32
C TYR A 240 23.78 -4.34 17.61
N THR A 241 24.39 -4.79 16.51
CA THR A 241 25.23 -3.93 15.65
C THR A 241 24.41 -3.49 14.44
N PRO A 242 24.07 -2.20 14.33
CA PRO A 242 23.41 -1.66 13.15
C PRO A 242 24.27 -1.86 11.90
N ARG A 243 23.61 -2.05 10.75
CA ARG A 243 24.26 -2.16 9.44
C ARG A 243 23.84 -0.98 8.56
N ARG A 244 24.81 -0.38 7.85
CA ARG A 244 24.58 0.75 6.96
C ARG A 244 23.74 0.33 5.74
N LEU A 245 22.89 1.24 5.25
CA LEU A 245 22.21 1.11 3.97
C LEU A 245 23.18 1.34 2.81
N ASP A 246 23.13 0.47 1.79
CA ASP A 246 23.65 0.74 0.45
C ASP A 246 22.45 1.02 -0.47
N PRO A 247 22.39 2.16 -1.19
CA PRO A 247 21.24 2.51 -2.01
C PRO A 247 21.01 1.55 -3.19
N ARG A 248 21.99 0.71 -3.54
CA ARG A 248 21.89 -0.28 -4.61
C ARG A 248 21.20 -1.57 -4.16
N VAL A 249 20.83 -1.66 -2.87
CA VAL A 249 20.13 -2.83 -2.30
C VAL A 249 18.81 -2.41 -1.67
N GLY A 250 17.72 -3.03 -2.08
CA GLY A 250 16.37 -2.71 -1.65
C GLY A 250 16.08 -3.21 -0.22
N VAL A 251 16.53 -2.49 0.77
CA VAL A 251 16.24 -2.74 2.18
C VAL A 251 15.73 -1.46 2.85
N PHE A 252 14.77 -1.58 3.77
CA PHE A 252 14.31 -0.45 4.57
C PHE A 252 15.38 -0.01 5.56
N ALA A 253 15.32 1.26 5.95
CA ALA A 253 16.24 1.81 6.94
C ALA A 253 15.54 2.74 7.93
N VAL A 254 16.10 2.84 9.14
CA VAL A 254 15.86 3.96 10.02
C VAL A 254 16.81 5.08 9.64
N GLU A 255 16.26 6.27 9.46
CA GLU A 255 16.99 7.48 9.04
C GLU A 255 17.08 8.47 10.17
N PHE A 256 18.26 9.09 10.33
CA PHE A 256 18.51 10.09 11.36
C PHE A 256 19.66 11.01 10.98
N TYR A 257 19.74 12.17 11.65
CA TYR A 257 20.84 13.12 11.53
C TYR A 257 21.81 12.93 12.69
N ASP A 258 23.09 12.66 12.37
CA ASP A 258 24.15 12.52 13.36
C ASP A 258 25.04 13.77 13.40
N TYR A 259 24.85 14.59 14.41
CA TYR A 259 25.57 15.84 14.58
C TYR A 259 27.01 15.66 15.07
N ALA A 260 27.40 14.45 15.48
CA ALA A 260 28.79 14.08 15.75
C ALA A 260 29.54 13.59 14.51
N SER A 261 28.90 13.58 13.33
CA SER A 261 29.58 13.21 12.08
C SER A 261 30.76 14.13 11.79
N PRO A 262 31.91 13.60 11.26
CA PRO A 262 33.03 14.40 10.83
C PRO A 262 32.59 15.50 9.85
N PHE A 263 33.24 16.68 9.91
CA PHE A 263 32.85 17.86 9.14
C PHE A 263 32.78 17.65 7.62
N ASN A 264 33.54 16.69 7.11
CA ASN A 264 33.57 16.32 5.69
C ASN A 264 32.59 15.20 5.30
N GLU A 265 31.77 14.72 6.24
CA GLU A 265 30.71 13.74 6.01
C GLU A 265 29.33 14.39 6.10
N GLY A 266 28.34 13.79 5.40
CA GLY A 266 26.95 14.17 5.55
C GLY A 266 26.38 13.79 6.92
N LEU A 267 25.49 14.64 7.44
CA LEU A 267 24.81 14.38 8.72
C LEU A 267 23.85 13.19 8.63
N GLU A 268 23.24 12.96 7.46
CA GLU A 268 22.27 11.87 7.28
C GLU A 268 22.92 10.51 7.38
N LYS A 269 22.40 9.69 8.29
CA LYS A 269 22.78 8.30 8.45
C LYS A 269 21.56 7.41 8.24
N ARG A 270 21.80 6.19 7.72
CA ARG A 270 20.76 5.20 7.46
C ARG A 270 21.23 3.84 7.90
N TRP A 271 20.46 3.23 8.83
CA TRP A 271 20.70 1.88 9.30
C TRP A 271 19.58 0.96 8.86
N ILE A 272 19.92 -0.19 8.23
CA ILE A 272 18.92 -1.11 7.70
C ILE A 272 18.04 -1.70 8.79
N VAL A 273 16.79 -1.92 8.45
CA VAL A 273 15.83 -2.64 9.29
C VAL A 273 16.02 -4.14 9.08
N ARG A 274 16.29 -4.89 10.17
CA ARG A 274 16.42 -6.35 10.11
C ARG A 274 16.24 -7.01 11.47
N HIS A 275 15.88 -8.30 11.49
CA HIS A 275 15.91 -9.10 12.71
C HIS A 275 17.36 -9.33 13.19
N ARG A 276 17.54 -9.44 14.50
CA ARG A 276 18.81 -9.92 15.06
C ARG A 276 18.98 -11.39 14.69
N LEU A 277 20.07 -11.72 14.02
CA LEU A 277 20.44 -13.08 13.66
C LEU A 277 21.96 -13.26 13.81
N GLN A 278 22.35 -14.26 14.57
CA GLN A 278 23.77 -14.56 14.89
C GLN A 278 24.01 -16.05 14.74
N LYS A 279 25.14 -16.43 14.17
CA LYS A 279 25.55 -17.83 14.06
C LYS A 279 25.88 -18.40 15.43
N ARG A 280 25.47 -19.65 15.67
CA ARG A 280 25.91 -20.40 16.86
C ARG A 280 27.41 -20.67 16.82
N ASP A 281 27.95 -20.92 15.62
CA ASP A 281 29.39 -21.02 15.34
C ASP A 281 29.76 -19.95 14.29
N PRO A 282 30.28 -18.77 14.73
CA PRO A 282 30.67 -17.69 13.82
C PRO A 282 31.84 -18.06 12.88
N SER A 283 32.59 -19.12 13.15
CA SER A 283 33.70 -19.57 12.31
C SER A 283 33.25 -20.46 11.16
N ALA A 284 32.07 -21.08 11.25
CA ALA A 284 31.53 -21.96 10.21
C ALA A 284 31.01 -21.16 9.03
N ALA A 285 31.27 -21.65 7.81
CA ALA A 285 30.68 -21.08 6.60
C ALA A 285 29.14 -21.11 6.66
N VAL A 286 28.58 -22.23 7.14
CA VAL A 286 27.14 -22.40 7.39
C VAL A 286 26.94 -22.86 8.83
N SER A 287 26.08 -22.17 9.59
CA SER A 287 25.77 -22.49 10.99
C SER A 287 24.27 -22.41 11.24
N GLU A 288 23.79 -23.11 12.27
CA GLU A 288 22.50 -22.78 12.87
C GLU A 288 22.56 -21.44 13.58
N PRO A 289 21.43 -20.71 13.70
CA PRO A 289 21.39 -19.49 14.47
C PRO A 289 21.38 -19.75 15.99
N VAL A 290 21.81 -18.77 16.77
CA VAL A 290 21.61 -18.76 18.23
C VAL A 290 20.10 -18.78 18.55
N LYS A 291 19.32 -17.99 17.83
CA LYS A 291 17.85 -17.95 17.91
C LYS A 291 17.27 -17.84 16.48
N PRO A 292 16.42 -18.78 16.04
CA PRO A 292 15.78 -18.67 14.73
C PRO A 292 14.73 -17.58 14.70
N ILE A 293 14.49 -17.03 13.51
CA ILE A 293 13.36 -16.17 13.20
C ILE A 293 12.15 -17.08 12.93
N VAL A 294 11.12 -16.98 13.76
CA VAL A 294 9.93 -17.85 13.65
C VAL A 294 8.70 -17.00 13.41
N TYR A 295 7.94 -17.31 12.36
CA TYR A 295 6.64 -16.72 12.07
C TYR A 295 5.53 -17.72 12.39
N TYR A 296 4.36 -17.19 12.79
CA TYR A 296 3.21 -17.99 13.17
C TYR A 296 1.99 -17.56 12.35
N VAL A 297 1.40 -18.50 11.64
CA VAL A 297 0.14 -18.27 10.90
C VAL A 297 -1.04 -18.35 11.88
N ASP A 298 -1.97 -17.40 11.75
CA ASP A 298 -3.24 -17.36 12.49
C ASP A 298 -4.02 -18.68 12.32
N GLY A 299 -4.32 -19.35 13.43
CA GLY A 299 -5.06 -20.61 13.44
C GLY A 299 -6.48 -20.52 12.86
N GLY A 300 -7.07 -19.30 12.81
CA GLY A 300 -8.36 -19.03 12.17
C GLY A 300 -8.34 -18.99 10.64
N THR A 301 -7.19 -19.17 10.01
CA THR A 301 -7.06 -19.19 8.54
C THR A 301 -7.64 -20.51 7.99
N PRO A 302 -8.58 -20.49 7.02
CA PRO A 302 -9.15 -21.70 6.45
C PRO A 302 -8.17 -22.42 5.51
N GLU A 303 -8.36 -23.76 5.36
CA GLU A 303 -7.71 -24.49 4.27
C GLU A 303 -8.40 -24.22 2.92
N PRO A 304 -7.70 -24.27 1.78
CA PRO A 304 -6.25 -24.54 1.60
C PRO A 304 -5.37 -23.28 1.76
N ILE A 305 -5.93 -22.17 2.20
CA ILE A 305 -5.23 -20.89 2.32
C ILE A 305 -4.11 -20.97 3.37
N ARG A 306 -4.41 -21.57 4.53
CA ARG A 306 -3.44 -21.73 5.62
C ARG A 306 -2.18 -22.47 5.15
N SER A 307 -2.36 -23.60 4.44
CA SER A 307 -1.25 -24.34 3.86
C SER A 307 -0.46 -23.51 2.85
N ALA A 308 -1.14 -22.71 2.02
CA ALA A 308 -0.49 -21.84 1.03
C ALA A 308 0.31 -20.70 1.71
N LEU A 309 -0.20 -20.13 2.82
CA LEU A 309 0.52 -19.11 3.58
C LEU A 309 1.79 -19.67 4.23
N VAL A 310 1.69 -20.87 4.85
CA VAL A 310 2.86 -21.54 5.45
C VAL A 310 3.91 -21.84 4.39
N GLU A 311 3.51 -22.42 3.26
CA GLU A 311 4.41 -22.79 2.15
C GLU A 311 5.11 -21.53 1.60
N GLY A 312 4.37 -20.50 1.22
CA GLY A 312 4.92 -19.29 0.61
C GLY A 312 5.89 -18.56 1.53
N ALA A 313 5.51 -18.32 2.80
CA ALA A 313 6.42 -17.69 3.76
C ALA A 313 7.68 -18.53 4.02
N SER A 314 7.57 -19.87 3.98
CA SER A 314 8.72 -20.77 4.22
C SER A 314 9.80 -20.69 3.13
N TRP A 315 9.51 -20.13 1.95
CA TRP A 315 10.51 -19.97 0.89
C TRP A 315 11.72 -19.12 1.31
N TRP A 316 11.58 -18.26 2.30
CA TRP A 316 12.69 -17.45 2.81
C TRP A 316 13.81 -18.29 3.45
N ALA A 317 13.54 -19.52 3.87
CA ALA A 317 14.57 -20.41 4.38
C ALA A 317 15.75 -20.57 3.40
N ASP A 318 15.48 -20.68 2.09
CA ASP A 318 16.49 -20.78 1.03
C ASP A 318 17.39 -19.53 0.95
N ALA A 319 16.81 -18.32 1.19
CA ALA A 319 17.58 -17.08 1.19
C ALA A 319 18.50 -16.98 2.42
N PHE A 320 18.06 -17.45 3.57
CA PHE A 320 18.90 -17.53 4.77
C PHE A 320 20.01 -18.59 4.65
N GLU A 321 19.74 -19.71 3.96
CA GLU A 321 20.80 -20.69 3.65
C GLU A 321 21.87 -20.07 2.75
N ALA A 322 21.48 -19.29 1.73
CA ALA A 322 22.41 -18.55 0.88
C ALA A 322 23.23 -17.49 1.67
N ALA A 323 22.72 -17.00 2.79
CA ALA A 323 23.43 -16.09 3.70
C ALA A 323 24.31 -16.82 4.75
N GLY A 324 24.39 -18.15 4.69
CA GLY A 324 25.22 -18.99 5.57
C GLY A 324 24.52 -19.41 6.87
N PHE A 325 23.19 -19.47 6.88
CA PHE A 325 22.39 -19.88 8.03
C PHE A 325 21.48 -21.07 7.70
N ARG A 326 21.62 -22.19 8.40
CA ARG A 326 20.73 -23.34 8.31
C ARG A 326 19.65 -23.27 9.40
N ASN A 327 18.39 -23.61 9.07
CA ASN A 327 17.25 -23.60 10.00
C ASN A 327 16.99 -22.23 10.65
N ALA A 328 17.43 -21.14 10.04
CA ALA A 328 17.33 -19.80 10.62
C ALA A 328 15.94 -19.17 10.48
N PHE A 329 15.20 -19.54 9.46
CA PHE A 329 13.84 -19.05 9.21
C PHE A 329 12.84 -20.21 9.25
N GLN A 330 11.77 -20.04 10.04
CA GLN A 330 10.76 -21.09 10.24
C GLN A 330 9.36 -20.50 10.24
N VAL A 331 8.40 -21.21 9.65
CA VAL A 331 6.97 -20.85 9.69
C VAL A 331 6.20 -21.98 10.36
N LYS A 332 5.33 -21.62 11.29
CA LYS A 332 4.52 -22.56 12.09
C LYS A 332 3.09 -22.06 12.21
N ILE A 333 2.19 -22.93 12.60
CA ILE A 333 0.85 -22.52 13.03
C ILE A 333 0.95 -22.10 14.50
N LEU A 334 0.24 -21.02 14.87
CA LEU A 334 0.24 -20.53 16.26
C LEU A 334 -0.29 -21.63 17.18
N PRO A 335 0.46 -22.04 18.22
CA PRO A 335 0.01 -23.07 19.14
C PRO A 335 -1.30 -22.69 19.83
N GLU A 336 -2.13 -23.68 20.13
CA GLU A 336 -3.33 -23.47 20.93
C GLU A 336 -2.98 -22.87 22.30
N GLY A 337 -3.71 -21.84 22.73
CA GLY A 337 -3.47 -21.11 23.97
C GLY A 337 -2.35 -20.08 23.92
N ALA A 338 -1.55 -20.01 22.83
CA ALA A 338 -0.60 -18.91 22.66
C ALA A 338 -1.34 -17.61 22.30
N ASP A 339 -0.85 -16.51 22.83
CA ASP A 339 -1.46 -15.20 22.56
C ASP A 339 -0.67 -14.44 21.47
N PRO A 340 -1.28 -14.09 20.33
CA PRO A 340 -0.63 -13.37 19.25
C PRO A 340 -0.17 -11.95 19.64
N MET A 341 -0.66 -11.38 20.73
CA MET A 341 -0.24 -10.08 21.24
C MET A 341 1.12 -10.13 21.96
N ASP A 342 1.55 -11.29 22.45
CA ASP A 342 2.89 -11.44 23.01
C ASP A 342 3.93 -11.05 21.95
N VAL A 343 4.78 -10.08 22.29
CA VAL A 343 5.79 -9.53 21.37
C VAL A 343 6.78 -10.57 20.83
N ARG A 344 6.88 -11.71 21.48
CA ARG A 344 7.77 -12.81 21.08
C ARG A 344 7.31 -13.58 19.84
N TYR A 345 6.06 -13.39 19.38
CA TYR A 345 5.50 -14.06 18.20
C TYR A 345 5.43 -13.10 17.01
N ASN A 346 6.17 -13.37 15.92
CA ASN A 346 5.91 -12.75 14.62
C ASN A 346 4.68 -13.40 14.01
N MET A 347 3.76 -12.61 13.46
CA MET A 347 2.44 -13.08 13.06
C MET A 347 2.17 -12.93 11.57
N ILE A 348 1.51 -13.93 10.99
CA ILE A 348 0.88 -13.87 9.66
C ILE A 348 -0.63 -13.97 9.88
N ASN A 349 -1.32 -12.82 9.76
CA ASN A 349 -2.73 -12.69 10.06
C ASN A 349 -3.57 -12.82 8.79
N TRP A 350 -4.73 -13.51 8.91
CA TRP A 350 -5.76 -13.55 7.90
C TRP A 350 -6.94 -12.66 8.31
N VAL A 351 -7.31 -11.69 7.45
CA VAL A 351 -8.37 -10.73 7.74
C VAL A 351 -9.46 -10.74 6.68
N HIS A 352 -10.62 -10.16 7.02
CA HIS A 352 -11.74 -9.98 6.11
C HIS A 352 -12.04 -8.48 5.97
N ARG A 353 -12.35 -8.06 4.74
CA ARG A 353 -12.67 -6.67 4.39
C ARG A 353 -13.90 -6.63 3.47
N SER A 354 -14.66 -5.54 3.51
CA SER A 354 -15.78 -5.31 2.61
C SER A 354 -15.30 -4.90 1.21
N THR A 355 -14.24 -4.10 1.17
CA THR A 355 -13.64 -3.63 -0.07
C THR A 355 -12.46 -4.51 -0.45
N ARG A 356 -12.16 -4.56 -1.74
CA ARG A 356 -10.90 -5.08 -2.22
C ARG A 356 -9.75 -4.26 -1.61
N GLY A 357 -8.81 -4.94 -0.96
CA GLY A 357 -7.70 -4.33 -0.28
C GLY A 357 -6.36 -4.90 -0.71
N TRP A 358 -5.31 -4.33 -0.17
CA TRP A 358 -3.95 -4.82 -0.32
C TRP A 358 -3.50 -5.54 0.96
N ALA A 359 -2.62 -6.53 0.80
CA ALA A 359 -1.87 -7.11 1.89
C ALA A 359 -0.76 -6.12 2.33
N TYR A 360 -0.24 -6.29 3.51
CA TYR A 360 0.94 -5.54 3.95
C TYR A 360 1.74 -6.33 4.99
N GLY A 361 3.08 -6.18 4.92
CA GLY A 361 4.02 -6.59 5.94
C GLY A 361 4.54 -5.36 6.67
N SER A 362 4.39 -5.32 7.99
CA SER A 362 4.87 -4.24 8.84
C SER A 362 5.71 -4.81 9.98
N SER A 363 6.61 -4.03 10.53
CA SER A 363 7.42 -4.44 11.67
C SER A 363 7.37 -3.41 12.78
N VAL A 364 7.34 -3.90 14.02
CA VAL A 364 7.67 -3.12 15.20
C VAL A 364 9.18 -3.10 15.30
N THR A 365 9.79 -1.95 15.09
CA THR A 365 11.25 -1.78 14.97
C THR A 365 11.77 -0.85 16.06
N ASP A 366 12.95 -1.17 16.59
CA ASP A 366 13.69 -0.26 17.48
C ASP A 366 14.27 0.90 16.65
N PRO A 367 13.76 2.14 16.79
CA PRO A 367 14.23 3.26 15.99
C PRO A 367 15.65 3.71 16.36
N ARG A 368 16.22 3.19 17.45
CA ARG A 368 17.60 3.47 17.86
C ARG A 368 18.61 2.74 17.00
N THR A 369 18.24 1.55 16.44
CA THR A 369 19.19 0.62 15.82
C THR A 369 18.72 0.02 14.49
N GLY A 370 17.43 0.01 14.19
CA GLY A 370 16.83 -0.73 13.08
C GLY A 370 16.56 -2.21 13.39
N GLU A 371 16.72 -2.67 14.64
CA GLU A 371 16.40 -4.05 15.01
C GLU A 371 14.89 -4.30 14.98
N VAL A 372 14.43 -5.32 14.27
CA VAL A 372 13.03 -5.75 14.27
C VAL A 372 12.70 -6.52 15.55
N ILE A 373 11.74 -6.02 16.30
CA ILE A 373 11.24 -6.63 17.54
C ILE A 373 10.14 -7.64 17.23
N LYS A 374 9.21 -7.29 16.31
CA LYS A 374 8.09 -8.14 15.90
C LYS A 374 7.70 -7.85 14.46
N GLY A 375 7.57 -8.89 13.65
CA GLY A 375 6.98 -8.82 12.32
C GLY A 375 5.47 -9.08 12.38
N VAL A 376 4.69 -8.31 11.60
CA VAL A 376 3.24 -8.43 11.48
C VAL A 376 2.85 -8.40 10.02
N VAL A 377 2.46 -9.54 9.49
CA VAL A 377 1.94 -9.71 8.12
C VAL A 377 0.43 -9.76 8.17
N THR A 378 -0.24 -9.08 7.24
CA THR A 378 -1.70 -9.06 7.11
C THR A 378 -2.12 -9.34 5.68
N LEU A 379 -2.82 -10.44 5.48
CA LEU A 379 -3.39 -10.85 4.20
C LEU A 379 -4.91 -10.93 4.30
N ASP A 380 -5.61 -10.73 3.17
CA ASP A 380 -7.06 -10.63 3.20
C ASP A 380 -7.76 -11.58 2.22
N SER A 381 -8.99 -11.96 2.60
CA SER A 381 -9.82 -12.91 1.86
C SER A 381 -10.35 -12.36 0.53
N GLN A 382 -10.34 -11.06 0.30
CA GLN A 382 -10.77 -10.48 -0.99
C GLN A 382 -9.71 -10.72 -2.06
N ARG A 383 -8.44 -10.89 -1.66
CA ARG A 383 -7.35 -11.11 -2.60
C ARG A 383 -7.54 -12.37 -3.44
N ILE A 384 -7.76 -13.51 -2.79
CA ILE A 384 -7.93 -14.77 -3.53
C ILE A 384 -9.18 -14.73 -4.42
N ARG A 385 -10.24 -14.02 -3.99
CA ARG A 385 -11.44 -13.82 -4.81
C ARG A 385 -11.15 -12.98 -6.04
N GLN A 386 -10.30 -11.97 -5.93
CA GLN A 386 -9.86 -11.15 -7.05
C GLN A 386 -9.04 -11.97 -8.06
N ASP A 387 -8.10 -12.78 -7.58
CA ASP A 387 -7.29 -13.63 -8.46
C ASP A 387 -8.16 -14.66 -9.19
N SER A 388 -9.14 -15.26 -8.49
CA SER A 388 -10.15 -16.12 -9.08
C SER A 388 -11.02 -15.38 -10.11
N LEU A 389 -11.38 -14.12 -9.86
CA LEU A 389 -12.12 -13.28 -10.79
C LEU A 389 -11.33 -13.06 -12.09
N ILE A 390 -10.04 -12.74 -11.98
CA ILE A 390 -9.14 -12.55 -13.11
C ILE A 390 -9.01 -13.86 -13.90
N GLY A 391 -8.65 -14.96 -13.24
CA GLY A 391 -8.45 -16.22 -13.90
C GLY A 391 -9.69 -16.77 -14.60
N THR A 392 -10.86 -16.72 -13.93
CA THR A 392 -12.14 -17.14 -14.50
C THR A 392 -12.69 -16.15 -15.54
N GLY A 393 -12.20 -14.91 -15.57
CA GLY A 393 -12.44 -13.97 -16.66
C GLY A 393 -11.66 -14.34 -17.91
N LEU A 394 -10.39 -14.73 -17.77
CA LEU A 394 -9.50 -15.09 -18.87
C LEU A 394 -9.86 -16.45 -19.48
N VAL A 395 -10.17 -17.46 -18.63
CA VAL A 395 -10.43 -18.84 -19.07
C VAL A 395 -11.83 -19.27 -18.67
N PRO A 396 -12.70 -19.67 -19.62
CA PRO A 396 -14.02 -20.19 -19.29
C PRO A 396 -13.92 -21.61 -18.72
N VAL A 397 -14.23 -21.76 -17.42
CA VAL A 397 -14.10 -23.04 -16.68
C VAL A 397 -15.43 -23.73 -16.40
N TYR A 398 -16.57 -23.07 -16.67
CA TYR A 398 -17.91 -23.58 -16.36
C TYR A 398 -18.70 -24.05 -17.61
N GLY A 399 -18.03 -24.27 -18.74
CA GLY A 399 -18.70 -24.64 -20.01
C GLY A 399 -19.18 -26.09 -20.08
N ASP A 400 -20.19 -26.37 -20.93
CA ASP A 400 -20.80 -27.69 -21.17
C ASP A 400 -19.87 -28.78 -21.71
N ALA A 401 -18.60 -28.51 -21.95
CA ALA A 401 -17.65 -29.39 -22.59
C ALA A 401 -17.17 -30.58 -21.74
N ARG A 402 -17.64 -30.73 -20.49
CA ARG A 402 -17.39 -31.92 -19.66
C ARG A 402 -18.64 -32.78 -19.43
N ARG A 403 -19.40 -33.10 -20.48
CA ARG A 403 -20.30 -34.26 -20.49
C ARG A 403 -19.50 -35.53 -20.74
N GLY A 404 -18.70 -35.91 -19.76
CA GLY A 404 -17.97 -37.19 -19.76
C GLY A 404 -17.71 -37.63 -18.33
N SER A 405 -18.58 -38.49 -17.82
CA SER A 405 -18.52 -39.27 -16.59
C SER A 405 -18.75 -38.56 -15.26
N GLY A 406 -19.91 -38.77 -14.67
CA GLY A 406 -20.12 -39.08 -13.29
C GLY A 406 -20.37 -37.92 -12.34
N SER A 407 -21.58 -37.90 -11.80
CA SER A 407 -22.09 -37.24 -10.58
C SER A 407 -22.03 -35.70 -10.56
N THR A 408 -23.21 -35.11 -10.79
CA THR A 408 -23.57 -33.80 -10.25
C THR A 408 -23.57 -33.88 -8.71
N PRO A 409 -22.81 -33.01 -8.02
CA PRO A 409 -23.06 -32.83 -6.59
C PRO A 409 -24.40 -32.10 -6.47
N GLU A 410 -25.42 -32.76 -5.94
CA GLU A 410 -26.58 -32.08 -5.41
C GLU A 410 -26.08 -31.17 -4.27
N CYS A 411 -26.52 -29.90 -4.28
CA CYS A 411 -26.28 -29.01 -3.17
C CYS A 411 -27.07 -29.48 -1.95
N GLU A 412 -26.50 -30.33 -1.11
CA GLU A 412 -27.00 -30.55 0.23
C GLU A 412 -26.60 -29.33 1.10
N PHE A 413 -27.61 -28.63 1.60
CA PHE A 413 -27.47 -27.68 2.69
C PHE A 413 -27.08 -28.48 3.94
N GLY A 414 -25.77 -28.53 4.25
CA GLY A 414 -25.27 -29.28 5.40
C GLY A 414 -23.76 -29.53 5.37
N ALA A 415 -23.03 -28.90 4.51
CA ALA A 415 -21.57 -29.06 4.47
C ALA A 415 -20.92 -28.42 5.70
N SER A 416 -19.93 -29.13 6.25
CA SER A 416 -19.02 -28.73 7.33
C SER A 416 -18.47 -27.31 7.15
N PRO A 417 -18.17 -26.55 8.23
CA PRO A 417 -17.53 -25.23 8.18
C PRO A 417 -16.19 -25.20 7.42
N ASP A 418 -15.57 -26.35 7.20
CA ASP A 418 -14.32 -26.52 6.44
C ASP A 418 -14.54 -26.71 4.93
N ALA A 419 -15.81 -26.68 4.47
CA ALA A 419 -16.13 -26.85 3.08
C ALA A 419 -15.75 -25.61 2.28
N ASP A 420 -14.58 -25.66 1.74
CA ASP A 420 -14.16 -25.22 0.41
C ASP A 420 -14.38 -23.76 0.10
N TYR A 421 -13.42 -22.92 0.51
CA TYR A 421 -13.21 -21.57 -0.01
C TYR A 421 -13.09 -21.54 -1.56
N LEU A 422 -12.84 -22.68 -2.18
CA LEU A 422 -12.72 -22.89 -3.63
C LEU A 422 -13.73 -23.93 -4.14
N ALA A 423 -14.73 -24.34 -3.36
CA ALA A 423 -15.65 -25.45 -3.66
C ALA A 423 -16.40 -25.34 -5.00
N GLN A 424 -16.46 -24.15 -5.59
CA GLN A 424 -17.06 -23.97 -6.92
C GLN A 424 -16.03 -24.04 -8.07
N LEU A 425 -14.74 -24.08 -7.76
CA LEU A 425 -13.67 -24.29 -8.71
C LEU A 425 -13.07 -25.66 -8.46
N ASP A 426 -13.08 -26.52 -9.48
CA ASP A 426 -12.26 -27.72 -9.44
C ASP A 426 -10.83 -27.32 -9.03
N PRO A 427 -10.26 -27.81 -7.90
CA PRO A 427 -8.91 -27.44 -7.47
C PRO A 427 -7.83 -27.76 -8.52
N SER A 428 -8.13 -28.65 -9.47
CA SER A 428 -7.28 -28.93 -10.61
C SER A 428 -7.41 -27.90 -11.75
N ALA A 429 -8.42 -27.01 -11.71
CA ALA A 429 -8.59 -25.99 -12.73
C ALA A 429 -7.52 -24.89 -12.63
N ASP A 430 -7.04 -24.38 -13.76
CA ASP A 430 -5.98 -23.36 -13.83
C ASP A 430 -6.25 -22.10 -13.01
N PRO A 431 -7.46 -21.49 -13.00
CA PRO A 431 -7.76 -20.33 -12.17
C PRO A 431 -7.63 -20.57 -10.66
N ALA A 432 -8.02 -21.77 -10.16
CA ALA A 432 -7.88 -22.10 -8.75
C ALA A 432 -6.41 -22.24 -8.35
N ARG A 433 -5.62 -22.99 -9.17
CA ARG A 433 -4.18 -23.14 -8.98
C ARG A 433 -3.45 -21.81 -9.05
N MET A 434 -3.79 -20.96 -10.03
CA MET A 434 -3.27 -19.60 -10.16
C MET A 434 -3.53 -18.76 -8.89
N SER A 435 -4.76 -18.80 -8.37
CA SER A 435 -5.13 -18.05 -7.16
C SER A 435 -4.33 -18.51 -5.93
N LEU A 436 -4.15 -19.82 -5.74
CA LEU A 436 -3.33 -20.37 -4.66
C LEU A 436 -1.84 -20.06 -4.83
N ALA A 437 -1.31 -20.12 -6.08
CA ALA A 437 0.06 -19.74 -6.37
C ALA A 437 0.32 -18.26 -6.03
N ARG A 438 -0.67 -17.37 -6.31
CA ARG A 438 -0.59 -15.97 -5.89
C ARG A 438 -0.59 -15.80 -4.38
N ILE A 439 -1.40 -16.54 -3.64
CA ILE A 439 -1.40 -16.48 -2.16
C ILE A 439 -0.04 -16.90 -1.59
N ARG A 440 0.61 -17.94 -2.15
CA ARG A 440 1.97 -18.33 -1.77
C ARG A 440 2.97 -17.20 -2.01
N GLN A 441 2.96 -16.65 -3.23
CA GLN A 441 3.86 -15.56 -3.60
C GLN A 441 3.61 -14.32 -2.72
N LEU A 442 2.35 -13.97 -2.43
CA LEU A 442 1.99 -12.85 -1.59
C LEU A 442 2.41 -13.07 -0.13
N SER A 443 2.26 -14.28 0.39
CA SER A 443 2.76 -14.63 1.74
C SER A 443 4.28 -14.45 1.85
N ALA A 444 5.03 -14.86 0.83
CA ALA A 444 6.47 -14.60 0.76
C ALA A 444 6.77 -13.10 0.68
N HIS A 445 6.05 -12.36 -0.17
CA HIS A 445 6.22 -10.92 -0.39
C HIS A 445 6.05 -10.13 0.93
N GLU A 446 4.89 -10.27 1.59
CA GLU A 446 4.60 -9.54 2.82
C GLU A 446 5.54 -9.93 3.98
N THR A 447 5.96 -11.20 4.01
CA THR A 447 6.99 -11.65 4.95
C THR A 447 8.33 -10.97 4.65
N GLY A 448 8.71 -10.79 3.38
CA GLY A 448 9.91 -10.08 2.95
C GLY A 448 10.00 -8.66 3.49
N HIS A 449 8.89 -7.91 3.50
CA HIS A 449 8.83 -6.59 4.13
C HIS A 449 9.18 -6.63 5.60
N THR A 450 8.68 -7.63 6.33
CA THR A 450 8.98 -7.78 7.77
C THR A 450 10.40 -8.29 8.05
N LEU A 451 11.10 -8.78 7.02
CA LEU A 451 12.53 -9.07 7.04
C LEU A 451 13.40 -7.86 6.67
N GLY A 452 12.79 -6.73 6.36
CA GLY A 452 13.45 -5.47 6.04
C GLY A 452 13.57 -5.17 4.55
N LEU A 453 12.98 -5.96 3.65
CA LEU A 453 13.12 -5.78 2.20
C LEU A 453 12.11 -4.78 1.64
N ALA A 454 12.56 -3.88 0.77
CA ALA A 454 11.74 -2.97 -0.02
C ALA A 454 11.33 -3.62 -1.36
N HIS A 455 10.35 -3.01 -2.05
CA HIS A 455 9.99 -3.43 -3.40
C HIS A 455 11.15 -3.28 -4.38
N ASN A 456 11.29 -4.24 -5.29
CA ASN A 456 12.17 -4.13 -6.45
C ASN A 456 11.38 -4.34 -7.74
N PHE A 457 10.94 -3.28 -8.38
CA PHE A 457 10.13 -3.32 -9.60
C PHE A 457 10.95 -3.51 -10.88
N ALA A 458 12.26 -3.70 -10.77
CA ALA A 458 13.10 -4.10 -11.88
C ALA A 458 13.32 -5.62 -11.97
N ALA A 459 12.89 -6.37 -10.95
CA ALA A 459 13.22 -7.79 -10.83
C ALA A 459 12.53 -8.69 -11.87
N SER A 460 11.39 -8.28 -12.44
CA SER A 460 10.72 -8.96 -13.55
C SER A 460 11.64 -9.09 -14.79
N THR A 461 12.56 -8.14 -14.98
CA THR A 461 13.38 -8.02 -16.19
C THR A 461 14.54 -9.01 -16.27
N TYR A 462 14.91 -9.65 -15.17
CA TYR A 462 15.98 -10.68 -15.13
C TYR A 462 15.51 -12.01 -14.49
N GLY A 463 14.33 -12.46 -14.89
CA GLY A 463 13.89 -13.85 -14.68
C GLY A 463 13.03 -14.09 -13.45
N ARG A 464 12.07 -13.24 -13.15
CA ARG A 464 11.22 -13.34 -11.94
C ARG A 464 12.08 -13.41 -10.68
N ALA A 465 13.07 -12.51 -10.59
CA ALA A 465 14.19 -12.62 -9.68
C ALA A 465 13.86 -12.26 -8.24
N SER A 466 12.65 -11.74 -7.95
CA SER A 466 12.27 -11.36 -6.60
C SER A 466 10.78 -11.56 -6.33
N VAL A 467 10.47 -12.05 -5.13
CA VAL A 467 9.11 -12.02 -4.59
C VAL A 467 8.71 -10.60 -4.17
N MET A 468 9.70 -9.68 -4.01
CA MET A 468 9.45 -8.27 -3.67
C MET A 468 9.03 -7.41 -4.87
N ASP A 469 8.82 -8.01 -6.03
CA ASP A 469 8.15 -7.44 -7.17
C ASP A 469 6.63 -7.62 -7.09
N TYR A 470 5.88 -6.90 -7.93
CA TYR A 470 4.45 -7.11 -8.15
C TYR A 470 4.22 -7.79 -9.50
N PRO A 471 4.33 -9.12 -9.59
CA PRO A 471 4.13 -9.80 -10.86
C PRO A 471 2.65 -9.82 -11.25
N ALA A 472 2.36 -9.54 -12.54
CA ALA A 472 1.10 -9.97 -13.12
C ALA A 472 1.08 -11.52 -13.25
N PRO A 473 -0.10 -12.15 -13.30
CA PRO A 473 -0.13 -13.56 -13.69
C PRO A 473 0.48 -13.70 -15.09
N LEU A 474 1.51 -14.51 -15.24
CA LEU A 474 2.04 -14.87 -16.57
C LEU A 474 1.03 -15.75 -17.28
N VAL A 475 0.50 -15.26 -18.38
CA VAL A 475 -0.44 -16.00 -19.22
C VAL A 475 0.31 -16.48 -20.46
N GLU A 476 0.55 -17.78 -20.57
CA GLU A 476 1.16 -18.38 -21.75
C GLU A 476 0.10 -18.68 -22.82
N ILE A 477 0.50 -18.64 -24.10
CA ILE A 477 -0.36 -19.07 -25.21
C ILE A 477 0.19 -20.38 -25.75
N LYS A 478 -0.54 -21.49 -25.52
CA LYS A 478 -0.20 -22.83 -25.99
C LYS A 478 -1.29 -23.35 -26.94
N ASP A 479 -0.92 -23.66 -28.14
CA ASP A 479 -1.84 -24.19 -29.18
C ASP A 479 -3.10 -23.30 -29.35
N GLY A 480 -2.91 -21.96 -29.30
CA GLY A 480 -3.99 -20.98 -29.43
C GLY A 480 -4.91 -20.87 -28.21
N ARG A 481 -4.57 -21.47 -27.09
CA ARG A 481 -5.30 -21.42 -25.81
C ARG A 481 -4.47 -20.73 -24.73
N LEU A 482 -5.15 -20.12 -23.76
CA LEU A 482 -4.51 -19.50 -22.62
C LEU A 482 -4.18 -20.57 -21.57
N ASP A 483 -2.96 -20.53 -21.07
CA ASP A 483 -2.44 -21.42 -20.03
C ASP A 483 -1.99 -20.59 -18.83
N LEU A 484 -2.59 -20.84 -17.66
CA LEU A 484 -2.32 -20.16 -16.37
C LEU A 484 -1.49 -21.04 -15.43
N SER A 485 -1.03 -22.22 -15.87
CA SER A 485 -0.34 -23.20 -15.01
C SER A 485 0.97 -22.68 -14.41
N ASN A 486 1.62 -21.74 -15.09
CA ASN A 486 2.88 -21.10 -14.68
C ASN A 486 2.70 -19.62 -14.34
N ALA A 487 1.50 -19.23 -13.86
CA ALA A 487 1.16 -17.81 -13.63
C ALA A 487 2.10 -17.10 -12.65
N TYR A 488 2.56 -17.78 -11.61
CA TYR A 488 3.47 -17.24 -10.61
C TYR A 488 4.65 -18.18 -10.36
N ALA A 489 5.83 -17.59 -10.10
CA ALA A 489 7.03 -18.33 -9.73
C ALA A 489 6.89 -18.98 -8.36
N VAL A 490 7.64 -20.06 -8.15
CA VAL A 490 7.75 -20.78 -6.87
C VAL A 490 9.12 -20.50 -6.25
N GLY A 491 9.14 -20.21 -4.95
CA GLY A 491 10.36 -19.91 -4.22
C GLY A 491 10.77 -18.43 -4.29
N VAL A 492 11.82 -18.07 -3.54
CA VAL A 492 12.46 -16.77 -3.59
C VAL A 492 13.46 -16.70 -4.73
N GLY A 493 13.59 -15.51 -5.33
CA GLY A 493 14.44 -15.30 -6.50
C GLY A 493 15.91 -15.02 -6.18
N ALA A 494 16.70 -14.82 -7.24
CA ALA A 494 18.12 -14.51 -7.11
C ALA A 494 18.38 -13.18 -6.39
N TYR A 495 17.53 -12.18 -6.66
CA TYR A 495 17.62 -10.88 -6.01
C TYR A 495 17.28 -10.98 -4.51
N ASP A 496 16.27 -11.75 -4.14
CA ASP A 496 15.91 -11.97 -2.74
C ASP A 496 17.07 -12.57 -1.94
N LYS A 497 17.74 -13.57 -2.52
CA LYS A 497 18.94 -14.18 -1.94
C LYS A 497 20.09 -13.17 -1.82
N PHE A 498 20.27 -12.31 -2.82
CA PHE A 498 21.28 -11.25 -2.77
C PHE A 498 20.97 -10.23 -1.66
N ALA A 499 19.72 -9.75 -1.56
CA ALA A 499 19.32 -8.78 -0.57
C ALA A 499 19.41 -9.36 0.87
N ILE A 500 19.00 -10.61 1.08
CA ILE A 500 19.16 -11.30 2.38
C ILE A 500 20.63 -11.53 2.72
N ARG A 501 21.47 -11.87 1.75
CA ARG A 501 22.94 -11.95 2.00
C ARG A 501 23.49 -10.60 2.44
N TYR A 502 23.11 -9.50 1.79
CA TYR A 502 23.51 -8.17 2.22
C TYR A 502 23.02 -7.87 3.64
N ALA A 503 21.76 -8.14 3.94
CA ALA A 503 21.15 -7.79 5.21
C ALA A 503 21.65 -8.66 6.38
N TYR A 504 21.88 -9.98 6.18
CA TYR A 504 22.01 -10.94 7.26
C TYR A 504 23.34 -11.71 7.32
N THR A 505 24.18 -11.70 6.27
CA THR A 505 25.49 -12.40 6.37
C THR A 505 26.28 -11.90 7.58
N GLU A 506 26.70 -12.83 8.42
CA GLU A 506 27.61 -12.56 9.54
C GLU A 506 29.05 -12.83 9.07
N PHE A 507 29.91 -11.85 9.27
CA PHE A 507 31.33 -11.94 8.91
C PHE A 507 32.19 -12.40 10.09
N PRO A 508 33.31 -13.08 9.84
CA PRO A 508 34.23 -13.49 10.90
C PRO A 508 34.71 -12.30 11.75
N ARG A 509 35.00 -12.56 13.03
CA ARG A 509 35.53 -11.52 13.92
C ARG A 509 36.81 -10.94 13.35
N GLY A 510 36.91 -9.60 13.33
CA GLY A 510 38.05 -8.87 12.78
C GLY A 510 38.03 -8.66 11.27
N ALA A 511 37.02 -9.17 10.53
CA ALA A 511 36.81 -8.82 9.14
C ALA A 511 36.33 -7.36 9.01
N ASP A 512 36.79 -6.67 7.98
CA ASP A 512 36.20 -5.40 7.58
C ASP A 512 34.83 -5.65 6.95
N GLU A 513 33.77 -5.54 7.77
CA GLU A 513 32.39 -5.75 7.31
C GLU A 513 32.03 -4.80 6.16
N ARG A 514 32.50 -3.54 6.21
CA ARG A 514 32.20 -2.56 5.17
C ARG A 514 32.78 -3.00 3.83
N ALA A 515 34.05 -3.31 3.78
CA ALA A 515 34.71 -3.75 2.55
C ALA A 515 34.11 -5.06 2.01
N ALA A 516 33.71 -5.97 2.90
CA ALA A 516 33.07 -7.23 2.51
C ALA A 516 31.68 -7.01 1.92
N LEU A 517 30.87 -6.08 2.48
CA LEU A 517 29.56 -5.70 1.95
C LEU A 517 29.69 -4.94 0.64
N ASP A 518 30.62 -3.99 0.51
CA ASP A 518 30.87 -3.27 -0.74
C ASP A 518 31.21 -4.25 -1.87
N LYS A 519 32.08 -5.22 -1.60
CA LYS A 519 32.41 -6.31 -2.56
C LYS A 519 31.17 -7.13 -2.94
N LEU A 520 30.34 -7.52 -1.98
CA LEU A 520 29.12 -8.29 -2.22
C LEU A 520 28.16 -7.52 -3.13
N VAL A 521 27.97 -6.23 -2.86
CA VAL A 521 27.09 -5.36 -3.67
C VAL A 521 27.66 -5.16 -5.07
N ASP A 522 28.95 -4.91 -5.22
CA ASP A 522 29.60 -4.75 -6.53
C ASP A 522 29.53 -6.05 -7.36
N GLU A 523 29.60 -7.22 -6.74
CA GLU A 523 29.39 -8.50 -7.40
C GLU A 523 27.94 -8.66 -7.87
N GLY A 524 26.96 -8.29 -7.03
CA GLY A 524 25.54 -8.32 -7.39
C GLY A 524 25.22 -7.38 -8.55
N VAL A 525 25.68 -6.13 -8.52
CA VAL A 525 25.48 -5.16 -9.60
C VAL A 525 26.10 -5.67 -10.91
N ARG A 526 27.33 -6.21 -10.88
CA ARG A 526 27.98 -6.82 -12.06
C ARG A 526 27.23 -8.04 -12.59
N ALA A 527 26.53 -8.78 -11.73
CA ALA A 527 25.67 -9.88 -12.12
C ALA A 527 24.27 -9.43 -12.63
N GLY A 528 24.03 -8.11 -12.72
CA GLY A 528 22.78 -7.56 -13.25
C GLY A 528 21.64 -7.45 -12.23
N MET A 529 21.92 -7.49 -10.93
CA MET A 529 20.93 -7.32 -9.86
C MET A 529 20.50 -5.84 -9.74
N LEU A 530 19.75 -5.35 -10.74
CA LEU A 530 19.23 -3.99 -10.76
C LEU A 530 18.15 -3.83 -9.66
N PHE A 531 18.25 -2.72 -8.93
CA PHE A 531 17.25 -2.31 -7.94
C PHE A 531 16.65 -0.95 -8.28
N ILE A 532 15.34 -0.90 -8.47
CA ILE A 532 14.55 0.33 -8.64
C ILE A 532 13.24 0.17 -7.85
N SER A 533 12.95 1.12 -6.97
CA SER A 533 11.83 1.04 -6.04
C SER A 533 10.66 1.96 -6.40
N ASP A 534 9.76 2.15 -5.46
CA ASP A 534 8.45 2.78 -5.59
C ASP A 534 8.49 4.20 -6.19
N ASP A 535 9.39 5.05 -5.71
CA ASP A 535 9.47 6.45 -6.12
C ASP A 535 9.77 6.64 -7.62
N ASP A 536 10.46 5.68 -8.22
CA ASP A 536 10.85 5.68 -9.62
C ASP A 536 9.97 4.78 -10.51
N ALA A 537 9.15 3.91 -9.90
CA ALA A 537 8.28 3.00 -10.64
C ALA A 537 6.81 3.46 -10.68
N ARG A 538 6.27 4.03 -9.58
CA ARG A 538 4.84 4.35 -9.41
C ARG A 538 4.35 5.65 -10.04
N PRO A 539 5.08 6.77 -10.04
CA PRO A 539 4.55 8.02 -10.59
C PRO A 539 4.15 7.88 -12.06
N ALA A 540 3.08 8.57 -12.46
CA ALA A 540 2.62 8.59 -13.87
C ALA A 540 3.72 9.09 -14.82
N GLY A 541 4.56 10.02 -14.35
CA GLY A 541 5.72 10.54 -15.05
C GLY A 541 7.00 9.70 -14.94
N ALA A 542 6.96 8.52 -14.31
CA ALA A 542 8.12 7.63 -14.17
C ALA A 542 8.81 7.39 -15.52
N ALA A 543 10.15 7.34 -15.48
CA ALA A 543 10.97 7.34 -16.69
C ALA A 543 11.67 6.01 -16.95
N HIS A 544 11.84 5.15 -15.95
CA HIS A 544 12.64 3.93 -16.08
C HIS A 544 11.84 2.80 -16.74
N PRO A 545 12.18 2.36 -17.97
CA PRO A 545 11.40 1.37 -18.70
C PRO A 545 11.37 -0.03 -18.08
N LEU A 546 12.40 -0.36 -17.27
CA LEU A 546 12.58 -1.66 -16.66
C LEU A 546 12.06 -1.73 -15.21
N ALA A 547 11.39 -0.69 -14.73
CA ALA A 547 10.84 -0.65 -13.37
C ALA A 547 9.32 -0.49 -13.42
N ASN A 548 8.61 -1.60 -13.32
CA ASN A 548 7.17 -1.63 -13.55
C ASN A 548 6.46 -2.50 -12.52
N LEU A 549 5.21 -2.14 -12.24
CA LEU A 549 4.28 -2.93 -11.45
C LEU A 549 3.43 -3.77 -12.41
N TRP A 550 3.16 -5.02 -12.04
CA TRP A 550 2.24 -5.90 -12.75
C TRP A 550 2.68 -6.23 -14.19
N ASP A 551 3.99 -6.36 -14.38
CA ASP A 551 4.58 -6.78 -15.66
C ASP A 551 5.28 -8.15 -15.53
N ASN A 552 5.75 -8.65 -16.64
CA ASN A 552 6.56 -9.84 -16.75
C ASN A 552 7.60 -9.66 -17.87
N GLY A 553 8.80 -10.15 -17.61
CA GLY A 553 9.86 -10.22 -18.61
C GLY A 553 10.64 -8.93 -18.86
N PRO A 554 11.72 -9.01 -19.66
CA PRO A 554 12.69 -7.94 -19.81
C PRO A 554 12.28 -6.85 -20.81
N ASP A 555 11.23 -7.07 -21.58
CA ASP A 555 10.83 -6.19 -22.68
C ASP A 555 9.36 -5.74 -22.51
N PRO A 556 9.10 -4.54 -21.98
CA PRO A 556 7.75 -4.05 -21.76
C PRO A 556 6.95 -3.86 -23.06
N VAL A 557 7.60 -3.60 -24.21
CA VAL A 557 6.89 -3.45 -25.49
C VAL A 557 6.47 -4.81 -26.05
N ALA A 558 7.35 -5.80 -25.97
CA ALA A 558 6.99 -7.19 -26.35
C ALA A 558 5.89 -7.73 -25.42
N SER A 559 5.98 -7.43 -24.12
CA SER A 559 4.97 -7.78 -23.11
C SER A 559 3.60 -7.17 -23.45
N LEU A 560 3.54 -5.89 -23.80
CA LEU A 560 2.29 -5.24 -24.23
C LEU A 560 1.66 -5.96 -25.45
N ARG A 561 2.48 -6.25 -26.45
CA ARG A 561 2.00 -6.98 -27.64
C ARG A 561 1.49 -8.39 -27.31
N HIS A 562 2.17 -9.07 -26.39
CA HIS A 562 1.76 -10.38 -25.91
C HIS A 562 0.40 -10.30 -25.19
N GLU A 563 0.25 -9.39 -24.23
CA GLU A 563 -0.98 -9.25 -23.44
C GLU A 563 -2.18 -8.75 -24.29
N MET A 564 -1.92 -8.00 -25.36
CA MET A 564 -2.95 -7.70 -26.34
C MET A 564 -3.42 -8.99 -27.09
N ASN A 565 -2.52 -9.96 -27.37
CA ASN A 565 -2.89 -11.26 -27.93
C ASN A 565 -3.67 -12.10 -26.92
N VAL A 566 -3.23 -12.17 -25.67
CA VAL A 566 -3.95 -12.83 -24.57
C VAL A 566 -5.37 -12.28 -24.49
N ARG A 567 -5.52 -10.96 -24.48
CA ARG A 567 -6.81 -10.26 -24.42
C ARG A 567 -7.73 -10.63 -25.60
N ARG A 568 -7.19 -10.70 -26.84
CA ARG A 568 -7.98 -11.09 -28.02
C ARG A 568 -8.49 -12.52 -27.92
N ILE A 569 -7.62 -13.47 -27.50
CA ILE A 569 -7.99 -14.87 -27.30
C ILE A 569 -9.06 -14.98 -26.21
N ALA A 570 -8.86 -14.32 -25.07
CA ALA A 570 -9.81 -14.35 -23.96
C ALA A 570 -11.17 -13.73 -24.38
N LEU A 571 -11.16 -12.56 -25.03
CA LEU A 571 -12.38 -11.94 -25.57
C LEU A 571 -13.09 -12.88 -26.57
N ALA A 572 -12.35 -13.61 -27.42
CA ALA A 572 -12.94 -14.55 -28.37
C ALA A 572 -13.65 -15.72 -27.69
N GLN A 573 -13.25 -16.13 -26.51
CA GLN A 573 -13.80 -17.24 -25.73
C GLN A 573 -14.81 -16.80 -24.66
N PHE A 574 -14.87 -15.51 -24.34
CA PHE A 574 -15.71 -14.97 -23.25
C PHE A 574 -17.20 -15.24 -23.50
N GLY A 575 -17.88 -15.76 -22.47
CA GLY A 575 -19.31 -16.08 -22.56
C GLY A 575 -19.86 -16.78 -21.31
N LEU A 576 -20.87 -17.62 -21.51
CA LEU A 576 -21.59 -18.32 -20.41
C LEU A 576 -20.67 -19.23 -19.58
N GLY A 577 -19.59 -19.75 -20.18
CA GLY A 577 -18.59 -20.57 -19.50
C GLY A 577 -17.72 -19.81 -18.47
N ASN A 578 -17.85 -18.49 -18.35
CA ASN A 578 -17.11 -17.69 -17.37
C ASN A 578 -17.86 -17.56 -16.03
N VAL A 579 -19.09 -18.02 -15.93
CA VAL A 579 -19.89 -18.00 -14.69
C VAL A 579 -20.50 -19.35 -14.36
N PRO A 580 -20.64 -19.72 -13.08
CA PRO A 580 -21.30 -20.96 -12.66
C PRO A 580 -22.77 -20.99 -13.07
N ARG A 581 -23.35 -22.18 -13.16
CA ARG A 581 -24.78 -22.40 -13.38
C ARG A 581 -25.58 -21.73 -12.23
N GLY A 582 -26.66 -21.05 -12.58
CA GLY A 582 -27.50 -20.34 -11.61
C GLY A 582 -27.05 -18.91 -11.29
N THR A 583 -25.89 -18.49 -11.75
CA THR A 583 -25.42 -17.10 -11.60
C THR A 583 -26.20 -16.17 -12.55
N PRO A 584 -26.71 -15.03 -12.08
CA PRO A 584 -27.31 -14.03 -12.96
C PRO A 584 -26.32 -13.56 -14.02
N LEU A 585 -26.71 -13.53 -15.29
CA LEU A 585 -25.80 -13.14 -16.37
C LEU A 585 -25.27 -11.71 -16.24
N SER A 586 -25.98 -10.84 -15.53
CA SER A 586 -25.49 -9.50 -15.19
C SER A 586 -24.17 -9.50 -14.37
N MET A 587 -23.80 -10.64 -13.75
CA MET A 587 -22.54 -10.81 -13.07
C MET A 587 -21.35 -11.05 -14.03
N LEU A 588 -21.62 -11.34 -15.32
CA LEU A 588 -20.56 -11.41 -16.35
C LEU A 588 -19.82 -10.08 -16.53
N GLU A 589 -20.46 -8.94 -16.27
CA GLU A 589 -19.82 -7.62 -16.36
C GLU A 589 -18.58 -7.54 -15.46
N SER A 590 -18.63 -8.11 -14.25
CA SER A 590 -17.49 -8.11 -13.33
C SER A 590 -16.33 -8.99 -13.79
N LYS A 591 -16.60 -10.03 -14.59
CA LYS A 591 -15.58 -10.87 -15.23
C LYS A 591 -15.02 -10.23 -16.50
N PHE A 592 -15.89 -9.56 -17.25
CA PHE A 592 -15.53 -8.87 -18.48
C PHE A 592 -14.55 -7.74 -18.25
N LEU A 593 -14.73 -6.97 -17.19
CA LEU A 593 -13.95 -5.76 -16.92
C LEU A 593 -12.43 -6.01 -16.80
N PRO A 594 -11.93 -6.89 -15.90
CA PRO A 594 -10.49 -7.16 -15.79
C PRO A 594 -9.92 -7.78 -17.07
N LEU A 595 -10.70 -8.57 -17.80
CA LEU A 595 -10.32 -9.11 -19.11
C LEU A 595 -10.23 -8.00 -20.18
N TYR A 596 -11.20 -7.10 -20.25
CA TYR A 596 -11.20 -6.03 -21.24
C TYR A 596 -10.05 -5.04 -21.03
N LEU A 597 -9.68 -4.75 -19.77
CA LEU A 597 -8.55 -3.90 -19.39
C LEU A 597 -7.27 -4.70 -19.08
N HIS A 598 -7.15 -5.94 -19.51
CA HIS A 598 -6.05 -6.83 -19.17
C HIS A 598 -4.67 -6.23 -19.48
N HIS A 599 -4.53 -5.54 -20.60
CA HIS A 599 -3.29 -4.93 -21.11
C HIS A 599 -2.84 -3.64 -20.38
N ARG A 600 -3.62 -3.12 -19.43
CA ARG A 600 -3.42 -1.78 -18.87
C ARG A 600 -2.05 -1.55 -18.23
N TYR A 601 -1.52 -2.55 -17.54
CA TYR A 601 -0.22 -2.44 -16.86
C TYR A 601 0.95 -2.52 -17.83
N GLN A 602 0.85 -3.40 -18.84
CA GLN A 602 1.88 -3.50 -19.87
C GLN A 602 1.90 -2.27 -20.77
N LEU A 603 0.76 -1.60 -20.95
CA LEU A 603 0.70 -0.30 -21.59
C LEU A 603 1.45 0.76 -20.75
N GLN A 604 1.19 0.80 -19.43
CA GLN A 604 1.89 1.70 -18.50
C GLN A 604 3.40 1.41 -18.47
N ALA A 605 3.81 0.15 -18.57
CA ALA A 605 5.21 -0.23 -18.65
C ALA A 605 5.85 0.20 -19.99
N ALA A 606 5.20 -0.09 -21.11
CA ALA A 606 5.73 0.20 -22.44
C ALA A 606 5.89 1.71 -22.68
N VAL A 607 4.93 2.53 -22.21
CA VAL A 607 4.97 3.98 -22.42
C VAL A 607 6.13 4.67 -21.71
N LYS A 608 6.70 4.06 -20.66
CA LYS A 608 7.92 4.57 -19.99
C LYS A 608 9.13 4.59 -20.90
N SER A 609 9.15 3.81 -21.96
CA SER A 609 10.19 3.89 -22.99
C SER A 609 10.11 5.17 -23.82
N VAL A 610 8.93 5.82 -23.95
CA VAL A 610 8.74 7.08 -24.66
C VAL A 610 9.17 8.25 -23.78
N GLY A 611 10.21 8.98 -24.18
CA GLY A 611 10.88 9.96 -23.30
C GLY A 611 11.52 9.27 -22.08
N GLY A 612 11.98 8.03 -22.27
CA GLY A 612 12.46 7.18 -21.20
C GLY A 612 13.94 7.37 -20.89
N LEU A 613 14.32 7.03 -19.66
CA LEU A 613 15.67 7.10 -19.13
C LEU A 613 15.99 5.85 -18.34
N TYR A 614 17.04 5.14 -18.71
CA TYR A 614 17.65 4.12 -17.85
C TYR A 614 18.56 4.81 -16.84
N TYR A 615 18.52 4.41 -15.60
CA TYR A 615 19.42 4.87 -14.54
C TYR A 615 19.53 3.83 -13.43
N THR A 616 20.54 3.99 -12.60
CA THR A 616 20.75 3.15 -11.42
C THR A 616 20.98 4.04 -10.20
N TYR A 617 20.85 3.49 -9.01
CA TYR A 617 21.24 4.19 -7.78
C TYR A 617 22.76 4.08 -7.56
N ALA A 618 23.53 4.42 -8.60
CA ALA A 618 24.98 4.29 -8.63
C ALA A 618 25.66 5.06 -7.51
N VAL A 619 26.70 4.44 -6.92
CA VAL A 619 27.60 5.08 -5.95
C VAL A 619 29.00 5.16 -6.53
N LYS A 620 29.79 6.14 -6.05
CA LYS A 620 31.21 6.23 -6.43
C LYS A 620 31.97 5.07 -5.80
N THR A 621 32.64 4.26 -6.62
CA THR A 621 33.48 3.13 -6.18
C THR A 621 34.94 3.38 -6.57
N ASP A 622 35.89 2.66 -5.93
CA ASP A 622 37.32 2.75 -6.25
C ASP A 622 37.66 2.22 -7.65
N GLY A 623 36.84 1.33 -8.19
CA GLY A 623 36.96 0.77 -9.54
C GLY A 623 36.55 1.71 -10.69
N GLY A 624 36.06 2.92 -10.36
CA GLY A 624 35.46 3.86 -11.30
C GLY A 624 34.02 3.47 -11.65
N THR A 625 33.26 4.45 -12.15
CA THR A 625 31.87 4.28 -12.61
C THR A 625 31.76 4.87 -14.01
N SER A 626 31.32 4.07 -14.99
CA SER A 626 31.05 4.56 -16.34
C SER A 626 29.83 5.49 -16.32
N PRO A 627 29.81 6.61 -17.03
CA PRO A 627 28.60 7.42 -17.19
C PRO A 627 27.40 6.62 -17.70
N ALA A 628 27.61 5.60 -18.55
CA ALA A 628 26.56 4.72 -19.06
C ALA A 628 25.93 3.83 -17.95
N ASP A 629 26.69 3.53 -16.88
CA ASP A 629 26.17 2.78 -15.74
C ASP A 629 25.37 3.68 -14.78
N VAL A 630 25.46 5.00 -14.94
CA VAL A 630 24.71 5.97 -14.11
C VAL A 630 23.36 6.26 -14.74
N GLN A 631 23.36 6.71 -16.00
CA GLN A 631 22.13 6.99 -16.75
C GLN A 631 22.35 6.92 -18.27
N GLN A 632 21.28 6.56 -18.99
CA GLN A 632 21.26 6.52 -20.45
C GLN A 632 19.86 6.82 -20.97
N ILE A 633 19.73 7.76 -21.93
CA ILE A 633 18.46 7.98 -22.62
C ILE A 633 18.09 6.71 -23.41
N VAL A 634 16.82 6.31 -23.38
CA VAL A 634 16.33 5.16 -24.15
C VAL A 634 16.61 5.40 -25.65
N PRO A 635 17.22 4.45 -26.38
CA PRO A 635 17.54 4.63 -27.78
C PRO A 635 16.34 5.09 -28.63
N ALA A 636 16.55 6.03 -29.53
CA ALA A 636 15.50 6.66 -30.35
C ALA A 636 14.60 5.65 -31.08
N ALA A 637 15.19 4.60 -31.66
CA ALA A 637 14.43 3.53 -32.33
C ALA A 637 13.50 2.80 -31.36
N ARG A 638 13.96 2.56 -30.11
CA ARG A 638 13.15 1.91 -29.07
C ARG A 638 12.01 2.79 -28.58
N GLN A 639 12.23 4.10 -28.47
CA GLN A 639 11.18 5.06 -28.13
C GLN A 639 10.06 5.06 -29.19
N ARG A 640 10.42 5.09 -30.48
CA ARG A 640 9.44 5.01 -31.59
C ARG A 640 8.73 3.67 -31.66
N GLU A 641 9.42 2.56 -31.40
CA GLU A 641 8.80 1.24 -31.30
C GLU A 641 7.75 1.17 -30.17
N ALA A 642 8.07 1.71 -29.00
CA ALA A 642 7.17 1.79 -27.87
C ALA A 642 5.96 2.69 -28.18
N LEU A 643 6.19 3.85 -28.79
CA LEU A 643 5.14 4.75 -29.26
C LEU A 643 4.17 4.03 -30.19
N ALA A 644 4.68 3.33 -31.19
CA ALA A 644 3.86 2.57 -32.14
C ALA A 644 3.02 1.49 -31.44
N ALA A 645 3.60 0.74 -30.50
CA ALA A 645 2.89 -0.29 -29.76
C ALA A 645 1.79 0.28 -28.84
N VAL A 646 2.05 1.40 -28.20
CA VAL A 646 1.04 2.10 -27.36
C VAL A 646 -0.09 2.64 -28.25
N LEU A 647 0.22 3.26 -29.36
CA LEU A 647 -0.79 3.77 -30.32
C LEU A 647 -1.61 2.65 -30.97
N ASP A 648 -1.05 1.45 -31.13
CA ASP A 648 -1.79 0.28 -31.65
C ASP A 648 -2.96 -0.13 -30.73
N THR A 649 -2.90 0.17 -29.43
CA THR A 649 -4.01 -0.10 -28.50
C THR A 649 -5.20 0.82 -28.72
N LEU A 650 -5.03 1.93 -29.46
CA LEU A 650 -6.08 2.88 -29.82
C LEU A 650 -6.85 2.49 -31.09
N LYS A 651 -6.47 1.40 -31.76
CA LYS A 651 -7.23 0.90 -32.92
C LYS A 651 -8.67 0.61 -32.51
N VAL A 652 -9.61 1.02 -33.36
CA VAL A 652 -11.05 0.86 -33.08
C VAL A 652 -11.43 -0.59 -32.85
N GLU A 653 -10.79 -1.52 -33.57
CA GLU A 653 -11.00 -2.96 -33.43
C GLU A 653 -10.57 -3.50 -32.06
N GLU A 654 -9.58 -2.88 -31.44
CA GLU A 654 -9.12 -3.21 -30.08
C GLU A 654 -10.04 -2.61 -28.99
N LEU A 655 -10.61 -1.44 -29.27
CA LEU A 655 -11.44 -0.71 -28.32
C LEU A 655 -12.91 -1.16 -28.36
N ALA A 656 -13.41 -1.58 -29.53
CA ALA A 656 -14.80 -1.97 -29.68
C ALA A 656 -15.10 -3.29 -28.96
N VAL A 657 -16.08 -3.26 -28.04
CA VAL A 657 -16.56 -4.50 -27.40
C VAL A 657 -17.30 -5.35 -28.44
N PRO A 658 -16.95 -6.63 -28.61
CA PRO A 658 -17.59 -7.46 -29.62
C PRO A 658 -19.13 -7.54 -29.43
N PRO A 659 -19.96 -7.42 -30.48
CA PRO A 659 -21.44 -7.43 -30.37
C PRO A 659 -21.96 -8.69 -29.64
N ARG A 660 -21.33 -9.85 -29.84
CA ARG A 660 -21.71 -11.09 -29.17
C ARG A 660 -21.49 -11.03 -27.64
N VAL A 661 -20.51 -10.23 -27.15
CA VAL A 661 -20.28 -10.00 -25.72
C VAL A 661 -21.30 -9.03 -25.16
N LEU A 662 -21.62 -7.95 -25.92
CA LEU A 662 -22.65 -6.99 -25.55
C LEU A 662 -24.03 -7.66 -25.33
N ALA A 663 -24.35 -8.66 -26.15
CA ALA A 663 -25.61 -9.42 -26.01
C ALA A 663 -25.67 -10.25 -24.70
N LEU A 664 -24.55 -10.45 -24.02
CA LEU A 664 -24.46 -11.21 -22.77
C LEU A 664 -24.32 -10.33 -21.51
N LEU A 665 -24.34 -9.02 -21.65
CA LEU A 665 -24.21 -8.06 -20.55
C LEU A 665 -25.53 -7.33 -20.27
N PRO A 666 -26.55 -8.01 -19.69
CA PRO A 666 -27.83 -7.38 -19.35
C PRO A 666 -27.68 -6.43 -18.17
N PRO A 667 -28.69 -5.56 -17.94
CA PRO A 667 -28.78 -4.78 -16.70
C PRO A 667 -28.69 -5.66 -15.43
N ARG A 668 -28.21 -5.09 -14.32
CA ARG A 668 -28.17 -5.80 -13.04
C ARG A 668 -29.54 -6.32 -12.65
N ALA A 669 -29.59 -7.57 -12.23
CA ALA A 669 -30.80 -8.20 -11.72
C ALA A 669 -31.20 -7.57 -10.38
N PHE A 670 -32.50 -7.50 -10.10
CA PHE A 670 -33.04 -7.03 -8.83
C PHE A 670 -32.43 -7.82 -7.67
N GLY A 671 -31.95 -7.11 -6.65
CA GLY A 671 -31.25 -7.68 -5.50
C GLY A 671 -29.74 -7.95 -5.72
N TYR A 672 -29.22 -7.66 -6.92
CA TYR A 672 -27.79 -7.81 -7.28
C TYR A 672 -27.13 -6.46 -7.63
N GLU A 673 -27.75 -5.34 -7.29
CA GLU A 673 -27.26 -3.99 -7.60
C GLU A 673 -26.04 -3.61 -6.74
N GLY A 674 -25.97 -4.15 -5.51
CA GLY A 674 -24.89 -3.93 -4.57
C GLY A 674 -23.67 -4.84 -4.83
N GLY A 675 -22.57 -4.53 -4.19
CA GLY A 675 -21.37 -5.35 -4.16
C GLY A 675 -20.10 -4.51 -4.12
N THR A 676 -18.99 -5.17 -3.78
CA THR A 676 -17.67 -4.57 -3.68
C THR A 676 -16.92 -4.48 -5.01
N GLN A 677 -17.61 -4.86 -6.12
CA GLN A 677 -17.01 -4.89 -7.45
C GLN A 677 -17.14 -3.54 -8.13
N GLU A 678 -16.03 -3.00 -8.58
CA GLU A 678 -15.97 -1.80 -9.38
C GLU A 678 -16.38 -2.14 -10.82
N LEU A 679 -17.23 -1.32 -11.42
CA LEU A 679 -17.74 -1.48 -12.77
C LEU A 679 -17.51 -0.21 -13.59
N PHE A 680 -17.61 -0.31 -14.92
CA PHE A 680 -17.60 0.87 -15.78
C PHE A 680 -18.77 1.81 -15.44
N ALA A 681 -18.48 3.11 -15.39
CA ALA A 681 -19.51 4.12 -15.34
C ALA A 681 -20.39 4.02 -16.60
N LYS A 682 -21.69 4.28 -16.48
CA LYS A 682 -22.67 4.14 -17.57
C LYS A 682 -23.38 5.46 -17.83
N ARG A 683 -23.43 5.88 -19.08
CA ARG A 683 -24.26 7.01 -19.56
C ARG A 683 -25.50 6.51 -20.25
N THR A 684 -25.63 5.21 -20.50
CA THR A 684 -26.73 4.54 -21.21
C THR A 684 -27.59 3.69 -20.28
N SER A 685 -27.59 4.02 -18.96
CA SER A 685 -28.35 3.24 -17.97
C SER A 685 -29.79 2.93 -18.44
N PRO A 686 -30.27 1.69 -18.26
CA PRO A 686 -29.62 0.60 -17.51
C PRO A 686 -28.67 -0.28 -18.36
N ALA A 687 -28.57 -0.05 -19.67
CA ALA A 687 -27.73 -0.85 -20.57
C ALA A 687 -26.23 -0.69 -20.26
N PHE A 688 -25.45 -1.72 -20.60
CA PHE A 688 -23.99 -1.62 -20.61
C PHE A 688 -23.54 -0.52 -21.58
N ASP A 689 -22.56 0.29 -21.24
CA ASP A 689 -22.07 1.41 -22.06
C ASP A 689 -20.73 1.07 -22.71
N PRO A 690 -20.75 0.54 -23.95
CA PRO A 690 -19.52 0.15 -24.64
C PRO A 690 -18.67 1.35 -25.08
N ILE A 691 -19.28 2.52 -25.26
CA ILE A 691 -18.56 3.73 -25.66
C ILE A 691 -17.75 4.28 -24.47
N THR A 692 -18.36 4.31 -23.29
CA THR A 692 -17.62 4.67 -22.07
C THR A 692 -16.50 3.66 -21.77
N ALA A 693 -16.73 2.35 -21.92
CA ALA A 693 -15.68 1.34 -21.73
C ALA A 693 -14.52 1.55 -22.73
N ALA A 694 -14.81 1.80 -23.99
CA ALA A 694 -13.79 2.11 -25.02
C ALA A 694 -13.02 3.41 -24.68
N THR A 695 -13.72 4.45 -24.21
CA THR A 695 -13.10 5.72 -23.81
C THR A 695 -12.15 5.53 -22.62
N VAL A 696 -12.54 4.73 -21.60
CA VAL A 696 -11.68 4.40 -20.46
C VAL A 696 -10.42 3.68 -20.92
N SER A 697 -10.55 2.69 -21.80
CA SER A 697 -9.39 1.96 -22.34
C SER A 697 -8.47 2.86 -23.17
N ALA A 698 -9.02 3.73 -24.01
CA ALA A 698 -8.24 4.68 -24.81
C ALA A 698 -7.54 5.74 -23.92
N ASP A 699 -8.18 6.19 -22.85
CA ASP A 699 -7.61 7.20 -21.96
C ASP A 699 -6.33 6.72 -21.24
N LEU A 700 -6.18 5.43 -21.03
CA LEU A 700 -4.92 4.86 -20.51
C LEU A 700 -3.71 5.21 -21.40
N ALA A 701 -3.89 5.11 -22.73
CA ALA A 701 -2.82 5.43 -23.67
C ALA A 701 -2.67 6.94 -23.87
N VAL A 702 -3.78 7.66 -24.08
CA VAL A 702 -3.75 9.10 -24.36
C VAL A 702 -3.21 9.89 -23.19
N SER A 703 -3.71 9.65 -21.96
CA SER A 703 -3.24 10.34 -20.76
C SER A 703 -1.78 10.01 -20.45
N ALA A 704 -1.32 8.77 -20.68
CA ALA A 704 0.06 8.38 -20.47
C ALA A 704 1.01 9.05 -21.48
N LEU A 705 0.63 9.18 -22.76
CA LEU A 705 1.46 9.88 -23.76
C LEU A 705 1.52 11.40 -23.52
N LEU A 706 0.44 11.98 -22.98
CA LEU A 706 0.30 13.42 -22.70
C LEU A 706 0.75 13.79 -21.27
N GLU A 707 1.39 12.89 -20.56
CA GLU A 707 1.87 13.17 -19.20
C GLU A 707 2.95 14.28 -19.23
N PRO A 708 2.78 15.36 -18.40
CA PRO A 708 3.61 16.57 -18.53
C PRO A 708 5.11 16.37 -18.41
N ASN A 709 5.57 15.51 -17.48
CA ASN A 709 7.00 15.26 -17.29
C ASN A 709 7.60 14.45 -18.46
N ARG A 710 6.84 13.50 -19.00
CA ARG A 710 7.22 12.75 -20.21
C ARG A 710 7.32 13.66 -21.41
N ALA A 711 6.34 14.53 -21.61
CA ALA A 711 6.37 15.53 -22.68
C ALA A 711 7.59 16.46 -22.57
N ALA A 712 7.91 16.91 -21.36
CA ALA A 712 9.07 17.76 -21.11
C ALA A 712 10.39 17.03 -21.40
N ARG A 713 10.52 15.75 -21.02
CA ARG A 713 11.72 14.95 -21.33
C ARG A 713 11.90 14.71 -22.81
N LEU A 714 10.83 14.45 -23.56
CA LEU A 714 10.91 14.32 -25.03
C LEU A 714 11.51 15.57 -25.65
N MET A 715 11.04 16.77 -25.27
CA MET A 715 11.58 18.03 -25.74
C MET A 715 13.03 18.22 -25.32
N GLN A 716 13.37 17.89 -24.07
CA GLN A 716 14.75 18.01 -23.57
C GLN A 716 15.69 17.06 -24.31
N PHE A 717 15.33 15.80 -24.50
CA PHE A 717 16.18 14.82 -25.15
C PHE A 717 16.38 15.15 -26.65
N HIS A 718 15.32 15.57 -27.34
CA HIS A 718 15.44 16.05 -28.72
C HIS A 718 16.32 17.30 -28.86
N ALA A 719 16.26 18.22 -27.89
CA ALA A 719 17.14 19.40 -27.89
C ALA A 719 18.62 19.04 -27.67
N LEU A 720 18.91 17.93 -26.96
CA LEU A 720 20.27 17.42 -26.79
C LEU A 720 20.78 16.68 -28.04
N ASP A 721 19.90 15.92 -28.70
CA ASP A 721 20.17 15.18 -29.92
C ASP A 721 18.86 15.01 -30.72
N THR A 722 18.83 15.62 -31.93
CA THR A 722 17.66 15.64 -32.81
C THR A 722 17.29 14.26 -33.38
N SER A 723 18.07 13.22 -33.16
CA SER A 723 17.74 11.84 -33.52
C SER A 723 16.62 11.25 -32.60
N TYR A 724 16.49 11.74 -31.36
CA TYR A 724 15.43 11.35 -30.46
C TYR A 724 14.07 11.92 -30.89
N PRO A 725 12.96 11.22 -30.64
CA PRO A 725 11.64 11.76 -30.95
C PRO A 725 11.35 13.01 -30.12
N ASP A 726 10.75 14.03 -30.78
CA ASP A 726 10.24 15.22 -30.11
C ASP A 726 8.77 14.99 -29.64
N PHE A 727 8.32 15.79 -28.69
CA PHE A 727 6.92 15.76 -28.25
C PHE A 727 5.94 16.10 -29.39
N SER A 728 6.32 16.98 -30.31
CA SER A 728 5.52 17.27 -31.51
C SER A 728 5.38 16.05 -32.43
N GLU A 729 6.41 15.20 -32.57
CA GLU A 729 6.36 13.93 -33.30
C GLU A 729 5.33 12.98 -32.65
N VAL A 730 5.35 12.86 -31.32
CA VAL A 730 4.41 12.01 -30.57
C VAL A 730 2.95 12.48 -30.80
N LEU A 731 2.70 13.79 -30.74
CA LEU A 731 1.37 14.35 -30.99
C LEU A 731 0.92 14.17 -32.45
N ALA A 732 1.83 14.33 -33.41
CA ALA A 732 1.52 14.11 -34.82
C ALA A 732 1.10 12.65 -35.10
N GLU A 733 1.82 11.69 -34.53
CA GLU A 733 1.45 10.26 -34.61
C GLU A 733 0.11 9.95 -33.94
N LEU A 734 -0.14 10.50 -32.73
CA LEU A 734 -1.41 10.35 -32.02
C LEU A 734 -2.59 10.90 -32.87
N VAL A 735 -2.45 12.11 -33.42
CA VAL A 735 -3.45 12.71 -34.29
C VAL A 735 -3.66 11.86 -35.56
N THR A 736 -2.59 11.38 -36.17
CA THR A 736 -2.67 10.54 -37.37
C THR A 736 -3.46 9.27 -37.10
N ARG A 737 -3.19 8.58 -36.01
CA ARG A 737 -3.87 7.32 -35.63
C ARG A 737 -5.32 7.51 -35.20
N THR A 738 -5.70 8.66 -34.69
CA THR A 738 -7.05 8.88 -34.14
C THR A 738 -7.95 9.74 -35.04
N TRP A 739 -7.41 10.79 -35.66
CA TRP A 739 -8.16 11.75 -36.46
C TRP A 739 -8.06 11.53 -37.98
N ARG A 740 -6.86 11.14 -38.48
CA ARG A 740 -6.60 11.03 -39.90
C ARG A 740 -6.81 9.63 -40.46
N THR A 741 -6.82 8.60 -39.60
CA THR A 741 -7.15 7.24 -40.01
C THR A 741 -8.68 7.04 -39.96
N PRO A 742 -9.35 6.82 -41.09
CA PRO A 742 -10.79 6.67 -41.10
C PRO A 742 -11.23 5.33 -40.49
N ALA A 743 -12.37 5.34 -39.77
CA ALA A 743 -13.05 4.11 -39.38
C ALA A 743 -13.53 3.32 -40.61
N PRO A 744 -13.64 1.99 -40.50
CA PRO A 744 -14.23 1.19 -41.55
C PRO A 744 -15.64 1.71 -41.91
N PRO A 745 -15.93 2.04 -43.17
CA PRO A 745 -17.19 2.70 -43.57
C PRO A 745 -18.48 1.90 -43.29
N SER A 746 -18.33 0.58 -43.08
CA SER A 746 -19.44 -0.37 -42.91
C SER A 746 -19.87 -0.63 -41.47
N ALA A 747 -19.25 0.04 -40.47
CA ALA A 747 -19.49 -0.24 -39.06
C ALA A 747 -19.83 1.04 -38.25
N PRO A 748 -21.13 1.48 -38.22
CA PRO A 748 -21.55 2.67 -37.48
C PRO A 748 -21.11 2.66 -35.99
N TYR A 749 -21.05 1.50 -35.35
CA TYR A 749 -20.57 1.34 -33.99
C TYR A 749 -19.08 1.67 -33.87
N HIS A 750 -18.24 1.21 -34.79
CA HIS A 750 -16.80 1.55 -34.81
C HIS A 750 -16.60 3.06 -35.05
N ALA A 751 -17.41 3.67 -35.91
CA ALA A 751 -17.37 5.12 -36.10
C ALA A 751 -17.76 5.89 -34.83
N ALA A 752 -18.71 5.39 -34.04
CA ALA A 752 -19.06 5.98 -32.75
C ALA A 752 -17.92 5.86 -31.72
N VAL A 753 -17.23 4.71 -31.63
CA VAL A 753 -16.02 4.53 -30.81
C VAL A 753 -14.93 5.50 -31.25
N GLN A 754 -14.69 5.63 -32.56
CA GLN A 754 -13.66 6.55 -33.07
C GLN A 754 -13.95 8.00 -32.68
N ARG A 755 -15.19 8.48 -32.83
CA ARG A 755 -15.59 9.83 -32.40
C ARG A 755 -15.38 10.06 -30.92
N ALA A 756 -15.62 9.06 -30.08
CA ALA A 756 -15.36 9.15 -28.65
C ALA A 756 -13.84 9.29 -28.33
N VAL A 757 -13.00 8.53 -29.04
CA VAL A 757 -11.53 8.65 -28.93
C VAL A 757 -11.05 10.02 -29.42
N GLN A 758 -11.60 10.52 -30.53
CA GLN A 758 -11.29 11.86 -31.07
C GLN A 758 -11.63 12.96 -30.06
N THR A 759 -12.81 12.91 -29.45
CA THR A 759 -13.21 13.83 -28.36
C THR A 759 -12.25 13.74 -27.19
N LEU A 760 -11.87 12.54 -26.79
CA LEU A 760 -10.93 12.32 -25.70
C LEU A 760 -9.57 12.98 -25.97
N VAL A 761 -8.98 12.76 -27.15
CA VAL A 761 -7.69 13.34 -27.54
C VAL A 761 -7.74 14.86 -27.48
N VAL A 762 -8.77 15.50 -28.03
CA VAL A 762 -8.95 16.96 -27.97
C VAL A 762 -9.07 17.44 -26.52
N THR A 763 -9.89 16.76 -25.72
CA THR A 763 -10.06 17.10 -24.30
C THR A 763 -8.73 17.05 -23.54
N ARG A 764 -7.94 15.99 -23.73
CA ARG A 764 -6.66 15.83 -23.06
C ARG A 764 -5.59 16.83 -23.55
N LEU A 765 -5.60 17.15 -24.83
CA LEU A 765 -4.73 18.22 -25.36
C LEU A 765 -5.06 19.59 -24.79
N MET A 766 -6.35 19.91 -24.64
CA MET A 766 -6.80 21.15 -24.00
C MET A 766 -6.45 21.16 -22.51
N ASP A 767 -6.63 20.01 -21.82
CA ASP A 767 -6.24 19.89 -20.42
C ASP A 767 -4.74 20.13 -20.23
N LEU A 768 -3.89 19.56 -21.10
CA LEU A 768 -2.43 19.76 -21.05
C LEU A 768 -2.02 21.21 -21.42
N ALA A 769 -2.65 21.81 -22.43
CA ALA A 769 -2.40 23.18 -22.84
C ALA A 769 -2.75 24.22 -21.74
N ALA A 770 -3.72 23.89 -20.86
CA ALA A 770 -4.14 24.71 -19.73
C ALA A 770 -3.49 24.31 -18.40
N ASP A 771 -2.69 23.25 -18.37
CA ASP A 771 -2.08 22.72 -17.14
C ASP A 771 -0.99 23.68 -16.63
N ALA A 772 -1.19 24.28 -15.47
CA ALA A 772 -0.23 25.22 -14.88
C ALA A 772 1.08 24.55 -14.46
N ASP A 773 1.03 23.25 -14.13
CA ASP A 773 2.20 22.47 -13.71
C ASP A 773 3.05 21.99 -14.90
N ALA A 774 2.48 21.98 -16.12
CA ALA A 774 3.22 21.66 -17.33
C ALA A 774 4.16 22.82 -17.74
N SER A 775 5.33 22.50 -18.30
CA SER A 775 6.27 23.52 -18.78
C SER A 775 5.63 24.40 -19.88
N ALA A 776 6.06 25.67 -19.95
CA ALA A 776 5.53 26.60 -20.96
C ALA A 776 5.72 26.10 -22.40
N GLN A 777 6.81 25.39 -22.66
CA GLN A 777 7.11 24.80 -23.98
C GLN A 777 6.15 23.65 -24.29
N VAL A 778 5.87 22.76 -23.34
CA VAL A 778 4.89 21.67 -23.52
C VAL A 778 3.52 22.23 -23.82
N ARG A 779 3.06 23.26 -23.07
CA ARG A 779 1.77 23.94 -23.33
C ARG A 779 1.71 24.58 -24.73
N ALA A 780 2.84 25.18 -25.15
CA ALA A 780 2.92 25.82 -26.48
C ALA A 780 2.78 24.78 -27.61
N VAL A 781 3.45 23.61 -27.50
CA VAL A 781 3.34 22.51 -28.47
C VAL A 781 1.93 21.94 -28.49
N ALA A 782 1.32 21.68 -27.33
CA ALA A 782 -0.07 21.21 -27.24
C ALA A 782 -1.06 22.20 -27.90
N THR A 783 -0.87 23.51 -27.65
CA THR A 783 -1.68 24.58 -28.26
C THR A 783 -1.49 24.63 -29.78
N ALA A 784 -0.27 24.46 -30.29
CA ALA A 784 0.02 24.43 -31.72
C ALA A 784 -0.69 23.25 -32.41
N HIS A 785 -0.68 22.07 -31.81
CA HIS A 785 -1.39 20.89 -32.32
C HIS A 785 -2.90 21.04 -32.26
N LEU A 786 -3.47 21.72 -31.25
CA LEU A 786 -4.89 22.06 -31.22
C LEU A 786 -5.27 22.98 -32.40
N ARG A 787 -4.42 23.96 -32.75
CA ARG A 787 -4.64 24.81 -33.93
C ARG A 787 -4.57 24.02 -35.24
N ALA A 788 -3.60 23.10 -35.36
CA ALA A 788 -3.49 22.24 -36.53
C ALA A 788 -4.69 21.31 -36.70
N LEU A 789 -5.26 20.80 -35.59
CA LEU A 789 -6.46 19.96 -35.59
C LEU A 789 -7.71 20.66 -36.16
N LEU A 790 -7.77 22.00 -36.18
CA LEU A 790 -8.87 22.72 -36.82
C LEU A 790 -9.00 22.38 -38.33
N GLU A 791 -7.86 22.06 -38.98
CA GLU A 791 -7.89 21.61 -40.38
C GLU A 791 -8.52 20.23 -40.50
N ASP A 792 -8.25 19.33 -39.59
CA ASP A 792 -8.79 17.96 -39.56
C ASP A 792 -10.29 17.93 -39.19
N THR A 793 -10.84 19.02 -38.62
CA THR A 793 -12.25 19.19 -38.32
C THR A 793 -13.06 19.79 -39.46
N ALA A 794 -12.46 20.06 -40.64
CA ALA A 794 -13.15 20.57 -41.80
C ALA A 794 -14.24 19.58 -42.26
N PRO A 795 -15.40 20.08 -42.77
CA PRO A 795 -16.51 19.23 -43.26
C PRO A 795 -16.08 18.45 -44.52
N THR A 796 -15.97 17.13 -44.40
CA THR A 796 -15.56 16.26 -45.50
C THR A 796 -16.30 14.91 -45.56
N SER A 797 -17.12 14.60 -44.55
CA SER A 797 -17.83 13.33 -44.44
C SER A 797 -19.24 13.40 -45.00
N ARG A 798 -19.71 12.29 -45.58
CA ARG A 798 -21.12 12.11 -45.95
C ARG A 798 -21.99 11.60 -44.81
N ASP A 799 -21.36 11.18 -43.69
CA ASP A 799 -22.07 10.74 -42.50
C ASP A 799 -22.41 11.95 -41.61
N GLU A 800 -23.69 12.17 -41.40
CA GLU A 800 -24.25 13.31 -40.67
C GLU A 800 -23.72 13.36 -39.20
N ALA A 801 -23.66 12.20 -38.56
CA ALA A 801 -23.17 12.12 -37.19
C ALA A 801 -21.68 12.52 -37.06
N THR A 802 -20.86 12.15 -38.03
CA THR A 802 -19.45 12.55 -38.11
C THR A 802 -19.29 14.03 -38.39
N GLU A 803 -20.17 14.64 -39.29
CA GLU A 803 -20.16 16.07 -39.55
C GLU A 803 -20.57 16.89 -38.33
N MET A 804 -21.62 16.47 -37.61
CA MET A 804 -22.01 17.11 -36.34
C MET A 804 -20.87 17.04 -35.30
N HIS A 805 -20.22 15.89 -35.17
CA HIS A 805 -19.09 15.73 -34.29
C HIS A 805 -17.92 16.66 -34.64
N ARG A 806 -17.54 16.73 -35.92
CA ARG A 806 -16.45 17.61 -36.40
C ARG A 806 -16.77 19.08 -36.11
N ARG A 807 -18.00 19.52 -36.41
CA ARG A 807 -18.44 20.90 -36.14
C ARG A 807 -18.36 21.22 -34.64
N ALA A 808 -18.92 20.37 -33.80
CA ALA A 808 -18.90 20.57 -32.35
C ALA A 808 -17.47 20.61 -31.79
N THR A 809 -16.59 19.73 -32.27
CA THR A 809 -15.18 19.71 -31.89
C THR A 809 -14.45 20.97 -32.33
N ARG A 810 -14.69 21.45 -33.57
CA ARG A 810 -14.15 22.73 -34.07
C ARG A 810 -14.52 23.88 -33.15
N GLU A 811 -15.83 24.04 -32.87
CA GLU A 811 -16.36 25.08 -32.00
C GLU A 811 -15.74 25.02 -30.57
N GLU A 812 -15.49 23.81 -30.06
CA GLU A 812 -14.89 23.63 -28.76
C GLU A 812 -13.41 24.08 -28.75
N ILE A 813 -12.64 23.68 -29.77
CA ILE A 813 -11.23 24.10 -29.93
C ILE A 813 -11.15 25.62 -30.12
N GLU A 814 -11.96 26.22 -31.00
CA GLU A 814 -12.01 27.67 -31.24
C GLU A 814 -12.34 28.45 -29.95
N ARG A 815 -13.33 27.99 -29.18
CA ARG A 815 -13.68 28.57 -27.87
C ARG A 815 -12.52 28.50 -26.87
N PHE A 816 -11.85 27.37 -26.79
CA PHE A 816 -10.69 27.19 -25.94
C PHE A 816 -9.52 28.12 -26.35
N LEU A 817 -9.21 28.20 -27.64
CA LEU A 817 -8.12 29.04 -28.16
C LEU A 817 -8.40 30.54 -28.00
N ALA A 818 -9.67 30.96 -28.00
CA ALA A 818 -10.07 32.35 -27.73
C ALA A 818 -9.84 32.76 -26.26
N ARG A 819 -9.86 31.82 -25.33
CA ARG A 819 -9.74 32.07 -23.88
C ARG A 819 -8.84 31.02 -23.17
N PRO A 820 -7.58 30.90 -23.56
CA PRO A 820 -6.69 29.85 -23.04
C PRO A 820 -6.32 30.04 -21.56
N ALA A 821 -6.48 31.24 -21.01
CA ALA A 821 -6.16 31.57 -19.61
C ALA A 821 -7.36 31.40 -18.64
N GLU A 822 -8.55 31.05 -19.13
CA GLU A 822 -9.65 30.75 -18.22
C GLU A 822 -9.38 29.43 -17.47
N PRO A 823 -9.51 29.41 -16.13
CA PRO A 823 -9.32 28.17 -15.37
C PRO A 823 -10.26 27.08 -15.89
N ARG A 824 -9.72 26.07 -16.51
CA ARG A 824 -10.50 24.89 -16.91
C ARG A 824 -10.47 23.89 -15.75
N LYS A 825 -11.65 23.50 -15.26
CA LYS A 825 -11.71 22.37 -14.32
C LYS A 825 -11.25 21.12 -15.06
N ARG A 826 -10.07 20.63 -14.67
CA ARG A 826 -9.51 19.38 -15.23
C ARG A 826 -10.55 18.28 -15.08
N THR A 827 -10.91 17.64 -16.16
CA THR A 827 -11.77 16.47 -16.13
C THR A 827 -10.92 15.28 -15.68
N PRO A 828 -11.09 14.78 -14.45
CA PRO A 828 -10.32 13.60 -14.04
C PRO A 828 -10.60 12.47 -15.02
N PRO A 829 -9.61 11.62 -15.35
CA PRO A 829 -9.88 10.42 -16.13
C PRO A 829 -10.96 9.61 -15.43
N PRO A 830 -11.88 8.99 -16.17
CA PRO A 830 -12.76 8.00 -15.57
C PRO A 830 -11.87 6.98 -14.85
N PRO A 831 -12.12 6.65 -13.56
CA PRO A 831 -11.33 5.65 -12.90
C PRO A 831 -11.39 4.35 -13.70
N ALA A 832 -10.23 3.81 -14.08
CA ALA A 832 -10.15 2.50 -14.72
C ALA A 832 -10.46 1.43 -13.66
N PRO A 833 -11.66 0.85 -13.67
CA PRO A 833 -11.99 -0.20 -12.72
C PRO A 833 -11.43 -1.57 -13.19
N PRO A 834 -11.15 -2.50 -12.29
CA PRO A 834 -11.01 -2.27 -10.87
C PRO A 834 -9.80 -1.38 -10.63
N GLY A 835 -9.85 -0.43 -9.67
CA GLY A 835 -8.69 0.39 -9.29
C GLY A 835 -7.43 -0.45 -9.14
N ASP A 836 -6.28 0.15 -8.91
CA ASP A 836 -5.01 -0.59 -8.86
C ASP A 836 -5.15 -1.86 -8.01
N PRO A 837 -4.88 -3.03 -8.57
CA PRO A 837 -4.89 -4.24 -7.77
C PRO A 837 -3.70 -4.16 -6.83
N ILE A 838 -3.94 -4.00 -5.55
CA ILE A 838 -2.97 -4.17 -4.48
C ILE A 838 -1.87 -3.10 -4.47
N GLY A 839 -1.82 -2.32 -3.43
CA GLY A 839 -0.72 -1.45 -3.09
C GLY A 839 -0.70 -0.09 -3.77
N ALA A 840 -1.82 0.43 -4.28
CA ALA A 840 -1.94 1.84 -4.66
C ALA A 840 -2.01 2.79 -3.45
N GLY A 841 -2.03 2.28 -2.23
CA GLY A 841 -1.80 3.07 -1.04
C GLY A 841 -0.31 3.43 -0.96
N ARG A 842 0.02 4.70 -0.87
CA ARG A 842 1.33 5.10 -0.37
C ARG A 842 1.56 4.33 0.93
N GLN A 843 2.49 3.39 0.94
CA GLN A 843 3.12 3.00 2.17
C GLN A 843 3.90 4.24 2.61
N THR A 844 3.31 5.06 3.46
CA THR A 844 4.10 5.96 4.28
C THR A 844 4.96 5.07 5.16
N PRO A 845 6.26 5.30 5.22
CA PRO A 845 7.20 4.53 6.02
C PRO A 845 6.80 4.51 7.49
#